data_7f585bb25c3e4ae4dab77d0049425d74
#
_entry.id   7f585bb25c3e4ae4dab77d0049425d74
#
_cell.length_a   1.000
_cell.length_b   1.000
_cell.length_c   1.000
_cell.angle_alpha   90.00
_cell.angle_beta   90.00
_cell.angle_gamma   90.00
#
_symmetry.space_group_name_H-M   'P 1'
#
loop_
_entity.id
_entity.type
_entity.pdbx_description
1 polymer ?
#
loop_
_entity_poly.entity_id
_entity_poly.type
_entity_poly.pdbx_seq_one_letter_code
_entity_poly.pdbx_strand_id
1 'polypeptide(L)'
;MKTTSFILALVLSTSLGKAQNAPQVSYFPLQNVKLLDSPFLQAQQTDLHYILALDPDRLLAPFLREAGLQPKAPSYTNWENTGLDGHIGGHYLSALSMMYAATGDTAVYNRLNYMLNELNRAQQTVGTGFIGGTPGSLQLWKDIKAGKIRAGGFDLNGKWVPLYNIHKTYAGLRDAYLYAGSDLARQMLIAFTDWMIDITSGLSDEQMQDMLRSEHGGLNETFADVAEITGDKKYLELARRFSHNLILDPLIKEEDKLTGMHANTQIPKVIGYKRIAELSQDDKNWNHAAEWDHAARFFWNTVVNHRSVCIGGNSVREHFHPSDNFTSMLNDVQGPETCNTYNMLRLTKMLYQNSHNPNQTNEPDPNYVNYYERALYNHILASQEPDKGGFVYFTPMRPGHYRVYSQPETSMWCCVGSGLENHTKYGEFIYAYRKDTLYVNLFIPSQLTWKEQGIILTQETRFPDDGKVTLRINEAPKKKRTLMIRIPEWANQSKGYSVSINGKRKMFVMAKGNQYLPLSRKWEKGDVITFHLPMKVSVEQIPDKKDYYAFLYGPIVLAASTGTEHLDGLYADDSRGGHIANGKQIPLQEVPMLIGNPDSICKSLQKEQNSRITFSYNGEVYPAQDKALELVPFFRLHNSRYAVYFRQASEEQFKAIQEEMATAERKATELANQTIDLIFPGEQQPESDHGIQYEQAETGTNKDRHFRRAKGWFGYQLKVKEEASRLLITVRKDDRNKVAILLNNEKLAVHPTVSEADKDGFITLSYVLPQKLNTGSCLIRFIPDGTEWTSAVYEVRLLK
;
A
#
# COMPACT_ATOMS: atom_id res chain seq x y z
N MET A 1 78.81 26.40 -16.50
CA MET A 1 77.59 26.98 -15.92
C MET A 1 76.50 25.98 -15.98
N LYS A 2 76.11 25.30 -14.88
CA LYS A 2 75.07 24.30 -14.77
C LYS A 2 73.92 25.00 -14.08
N THR A 3 72.79 25.15 -14.75
CA THR A 3 71.48 25.63 -14.18
C THR A 3 70.72 24.48 -13.65
N THR A 4 70.49 24.47 -12.34
CA THR A 4 69.70 23.47 -11.64
C THR A 4 68.29 24.02 -11.47
N SER A 5 67.29 23.40 -12.13
CA SER A 5 65.85 23.69 -11.97
C SER A 5 65.31 22.97 -10.75
N PHE A 6 64.79 23.70 -9.79
CA PHE A 6 64.00 23.20 -8.67
C PHE A 6 62.52 23.03 -9.09
N ILE A 7 62.05 21.81 -9.08
CA ILE A 7 60.60 21.50 -9.22
C ILE A 7 59.98 21.51 -7.82
N LEU A 8 59.13 22.50 -7.57
CA LEU A 8 58.34 22.60 -6.34
C LEU A 8 57.08 21.72 -6.48
N ALA A 9 57.05 20.56 -5.83
CA ALA A 9 55.89 19.73 -5.79
C ALA A 9 54.89 20.30 -4.75
N LEU A 10 53.75 20.86 -5.24
CA LEU A 10 52.68 21.33 -4.42
C LEU A 10 51.84 20.09 -3.99
N VAL A 11 51.98 19.64 -2.76
CA VAL A 11 51.11 18.59 -2.18
C VAL A 11 49.81 19.27 -1.76
N LEU A 12 48.76 19.11 -2.59
CA LEU A 12 47.40 19.42 -2.20
C LEU A 12 46.93 18.33 -1.24
N SER A 13 46.98 18.58 0.04
CA SER A 13 46.27 17.82 1.06
C SER A 13 44.80 18.17 0.96
N THR A 14 44.02 17.33 0.23
CA THR A 14 42.56 17.35 0.33
C THR A 14 42.17 16.77 1.71
N SER A 15 41.95 17.66 2.66
CA SER A 15 41.23 17.34 3.87
C SER A 15 39.79 16.97 3.46
N LEU A 16 39.52 15.68 3.33
CA LEU A 16 38.17 15.17 3.37
C LEU A 16 37.60 15.50 4.77
N GLY A 17 36.96 16.67 4.85
CA GLY A 17 36.15 17.04 6.00
C GLY A 17 35.08 15.98 6.10
N LYS A 18 35.06 15.25 7.23
CA LYS A 18 33.91 14.44 7.64
C LYS A 18 32.70 15.36 7.56
N ALA A 19 31.79 15.10 6.61
CA ALA A 19 30.49 15.73 6.60
C ALA A 19 29.85 15.45 7.96
N GLN A 20 29.75 16.46 8.82
CA GLN A 20 28.96 16.36 10.03
C GLN A 20 27.53 16.08 9.55
N ASN A 21 27.01 14.89 9.83
CA ASN A 21 25.63 14.56 9.53
C ASN A 21 24.74 15.67 10.08
N ALA A 22 23.99 16.33 9.20
CA ALA A 22 23.03 17.34 9.62
C ALA A 22 22.06 16.67 10.62
N PRO A 23 21.69 17.32 11.72
CA PRO A 23 20.81 16.70 12.71
C PRO A 23 19.51 16.26 12.03
N GLN A 24 19.08 15.07 12.36
CA GLN A 24 17.85 14.42 11.84
C GLN A 24 16.62 15.29 12.10
N VAL A 25 15.69 15.28 11.15
CA VAL A 25 14.35 15.87 11.32
C VAL A 25 13.53 14.97 12.24
N SER A 26 12.77 15.58 13.13
CA SER A 26 11.85 14.88 14.07
C SER A 26 10.40 15.23 13.79
N TYR A 27 9.48 14.35 14.19
CA TYR A 27 8.04 14.53 14.08
C TYR A 27 7.41 14.87 15.43
N PHE A 28 6.26 15.51 15.38
CA PHE A 28 5.47 15.75 16.57
C PHE A 28 4.65 14.50 16.92
N PRO A 29 4.51 14.17 18.22
CA PRO A 29 3.54 13.21 18.67
C PRO A 29 2.12 13.59 18.20
N LEU A 30 1.26 12.60 17.92
CA LEU A 30 -0.10 12.84 17.40
C LEU A 30 -0.93 13.75 18.31
N GLN A 31 -0.81 13.63 19.63
CA GLN A 31 -1.50 14.49 20.60
C GLN A 31 -1.11 15.97 20.52
N ASN A 32 -0.02 16.29 19.85
CA ASN A 32 0.43 17.67 19.68
C ASN A 32 -0.17 18.34 18.42
N VAL A 33 -0.83 17.58 17.54
CA VAL A 33 -1.38 18.05 16.27
C VAL A 33 -2.87 17.74 16.22
N LYS A 34 -3.70 18.71 16.57
CA LYS A 34 -5.16 18.58 16.50
C LYS A 34 -5.66 18.98 15.13
N LEU A 35 -6.41 18.11 14.45
CA LEU A 35 -7.10 18.45 13.21
C LEU A 35 -8.23 19.45 13.45
N LEU A 36 -8.47 20.32 12.47
CA LEU A 36 -9.59 21.26 12.43
C LEU A 36 -10.50 20.90 11.27
N ASP A 37 -11.65 21.59 11.17
CA ASP A 37 -12.70 21.33 10.18
C ASP A 37 -12.12 21.18 8.76
N SER A 38 -12.27 19.99 8.22
CA SER A 38 -11.68 19.55 6.97
C SER A 38 -12.15 18.14 6.58
N PRO A 39 -11.98 17.71 5.33
CA PRO A 39 -12.21 16.30 4.95
C PRO A 39 -11.41 15.29 5.80
N PHE A 40 -10.25 15.67 6.29
CA PHE A 40 -9.42 14.80 7.15
C PHE A 40 -9.99 14.65 8.56
N LEU A 41 -10.50 15.72 9.17
CA LEU A 41 -11.19 15.61 10.45
C LEU A 41 -12.48 14.77 10.31
N GLN A 42 -13.24 14.98 9.25
CA GLN A 42 -14.43 14.17 8.96
C GLN A 42 -14.06 12.70 8.82
N ALA A 43 -13.02 12.37 8.03
CA ALA A 43 -12.56 11.00 7.84
C ALA A 43 -12.07 10.37 9.16
N GLN A 44 -11.37 11.11 10.01
CA GLN A 44 -10.96 10.65 11.34
C GLN A 44 -12.17 10.35 12.25
N GLN A 45 -13.19 11.19 12.23
CA GLN A 45 -14.42 10.98 13.00
C GLN A 45 -15.22 9.78 12.48
N THR A 46 -15.31 9.62 11.17
CA THR A 46 -15.95 8.46 10.52
C THR A 46 -15.24 7.17 10.91
N ASP A 47 -13.91 7.17 10.91
CA ASP A 47 -13.10 6.04 11.35
C ASP A 47 -13.26 5.73 12.86
N LEU A 48 -13.33 6.76 13.70
CA LEU A 48 -13.62 6.59 15.12
C LEU A 48 -14.94 5.83 15.34
N HIS A 49 -15.99 6.16 14.60
CA HIS A 49 -17.26 5.44 14.66
C HIS A 49 -17.11 3.99 14.20
N TYR A 50 -16.37 3.74 13.11
CA TYR A 50 -16.12 2.38 12.63
C TYR A 50 -15.31 1.55 13.65
N ILE A 51 -14.25 2.11 14.22
CA ILE A 51 -13.46 1.48 15.30
C ILE A 51 -14.36 1.09 16.49
N LEU A 52 -15.25 1.98 16.92
CA LEU A 52 -16.14 1.72 18.05
C LEU A 52 -17.32 0.78 17.72
N ALA A 53 -17.65 0.59 16.44
CA ALA A 53 -18.64 -0.39 16.00
C ALA A 53 -18.13 -1.83 16.04
N LEU A 54 -16.81 -2.06 15.97
CA LEU A 54 -16.24 -3.39 16.08
C LEU A 54 -16.40 -3.96 17.51
N ASP A 55 -16.79 -5.23 17.59
CA ASP A 55 -16.91 -5.96 18.86
C ASP A 55 -15.55 -6.52 19.31
N PRO A 56 -14.99 -6.05 20.43
CA PRO A 56 -13.69 -6.49 20.92
C PRO A 56 -13.68 -7.98 21.32
N ASP A 57 -14.78 -8.54 21.80
CA ASP A 57 -14.83 -9.95 22.21
C ASP A 57 -14.76 -10.88 21.00
N ARG A 58 -15.32 -10.46 19.86
CA ARG A 58 -15.19 -11.19 18.60
C ARG A 58 -13.75 -11.15 18.06
N LEU A 59 -13.06 -10.00 18.17
CA LEU A 59 -11.65 -9.85 17.79
C LEU A 59 -10.68 -10.60 18.73
N LEU A 60 -11.05 -10.75 20.01
CA LEU A 60 -10.27 -11.49 21.01
C LEU A 60 -10.46 -13.01 20.90
N ALA A 61 -11.56 -13.46 20.31
CA ALA A 61 -11.94 -14.87 20.28
C ALA A 61 -10.83 -15.79 19.73
N PRO A 62 -10.12 -15.48 18.63
CA PRO A 62 -9.02 -16.29 18.13
C PRO A 62 -7.90 -16.50 19.15
N PHE A 63 -7.49 -15.42 19.82
CA PHE A 63 -6.40 -15.44 20.81
C PHE A 63 -6.74 -16.25 22.05
N LEU A 64 -7.98 -16.09 22.54
CA LEU A 64 -8.46 -16.86 23.71
C LEU A 64 -8.55 -18.35 23.37
N ARG A 65 -9.05 -18.70 22.19
CA ARG A 65 -9.12 -20.07 21.71
C ARG A 65 -7.74 -20.74 21.64
N GLU A 66 -6.74 -20.08 21.02
CA GLU A 66 -5.38 -20.60 20.92
C GLU A 66 -4.67 -20.71 22.28
N ALA A 67 -5.02 -19.87 23.25
CA ALA A 67 -4.56 -19.98 24.63
C ALA A 67 -5.28 -21.07 25.45
N GLY A 68 -6.24 -21.80 24.87
CA GLY A 68 -7.06 -22.80 25.59
C GLY A 68 -8.11 -22.20 26.53
N LEU A 69 -8.43 -20.92 26.36
CA LEU A 69 -9.47 -20.21 27.11
C LEU A 69 -10.79 -20.21 26.33
N GLN A 70 -11.92 -20.16 27.08
CA GLN A 70 -13.23 -20.02 26.46
C GLN A 70 -13.41 -18.59 25.91
N PRO A 71 -13.64 -18.39 24.59
CA PRO A 71 -14.00 -17.09 24.04
C PRO A 71 -15.32 -16.58 24.58
N LYS A 72 -15.47 -15.27 24.73
CA LYS A 72 -16.68 -14.59 25.21
C LYS A 72 -17.73 -14.39 24.11
N ALA A 73 -17.29 -14.36 22.85
CA ALA A 73 -18.12 -14.27 21.65
C ALA A 73 -17.54 -15.14 20.54
N PRO A 74 -18.31 -15.50 19.49
CA PRO A 74 -17.75 -16.16 18.30
C PRO A 74 -16.84 -15.19 17.54
N SER A 75 -15.78 -15.70 16.92
CA SER A 75 -14.90 -14.91 16.03
C SER A 75 -15.71 -14.21 14.92
N TYR A 76 -15.17 -13.12 14.40
CA TYR A 76 -15.62 -12.62 13.11
C TYR A 76 -15.45 -13.67 12.02
N THR A 77 -16.24 -13.56 10.97
CA THR A 77 -16.16 -14.38 9.76
C THR A 77 -15.11 -13.86 8.78
N ASN A 78 -15.20 -14.22 7.53
CA ASN A 78 -14.30 -13.80 6.46
C ASN A 78 -12.87 -14.30 6.73
N TRP A 79 -11.84 -13.46 6.71
CA TRP A 79 -10.45 -13.89 6.94
C TRP A 79 -10.15 -14.23 8.41
N GLU A 80 -10.94 -13.71 9.37
CA GLU A 80 -10.78 -13.96 10.82
C GLU A 80 -11.22 -15.34 11.28
N ASN A 81 -11.80 -16.19 10.41
CA ASN A 81 -12.14 -17.59 10.71
C ASN A 81 -11.75 -18.58 9.59
N THR A 82 -10.92 -18.14 8.63
CA THR A 82 -10.48 -18.96 7.50
C THR A 82 -8.96 -19.14 7.44
N GLY A 83 -8.26 -18.92 8.55
CA GLY A 83 -6.82 -19.17 8.71
C GLY A 83 -5.96 -17.94 9.00
N LEU A 84 -6.50 -16.73 8.85
CA LEU A 84 -5.82 -15.48 9.22
C LEU A 84 -6.33 -14.90 10.56
N ASP A 85 -6.91 -15.75 11.35
CA ASP A 85 -7.55 -15.47 12.65
C ASP A 85 -6.63 -14.64 13.56
N GLY A 86 -7.08 -13.46 14.00
CA GLY A 86 -6.37 -12.57 14.94
C GLY A 86 -5.62 -11.40 14.31
N HIS A 87 -5.47 -11.33 12.97
CA HIS A 87 -4.70 -10.23 12.35
C HIS A 87 -5.38 -8.87 12.53
N ILE A 88 -6.72 -8.79 12.42
CA ILE A 88 -7.46 -7.54 12.67
C ILE A 88 -7.36 -7.14 14.13
N GLY A 89 -7.32 -8.09 15.07
CA GLY A 89 -7.09 -7.79 16.48
C GLY A 89 -5.78 -7.03 16.73
N GLY A 90 -4.70 -7.38 16.02
CA GLY A 90 -3.42 -6.66 16.05
C GLY A 90 -3.51 -5.25 15.47
N HIS A 91 -4.07 -5.10 14.27
CA HIS A 91 -4.36 -3.79 13.66
C HIS A 91 -5.24 -2.90 14.55
N TYR A 92 -6.23 -3.49 15.18
CA TYR A 92 -7.16 -2.79 16.07
C TYR A 92 -6.45 -2.18 17.28
N LEU A 93 -5.46 -2.87 17.87
CA LEU A 93 -4.62 -2.28 18.92
C LEU A 93 -3.86 -1.04 18.44
N SER A 94 -3.26 -1.10 17.25
CA SER A 94 -2.59 0.04 16.63
C SER A 94 -3.56 1.20 16.40
N ALA A 95 -4.73 0.91 15.82
CA ALA A 95 -5.76 1.90 15.54
C ALA A 95 -6.28 2.58 16.82
N LEU A 96 -6.64 1.80 17.84
CA LEU A 96 -7.07 2.32 19.14
C LEU A 96 -5.99 3.22 19.77
N SER A 97 -4.73 2.82 19.70
CA SER A 97 -3.62 3.56 20.29
C SER A 97 -3.39 4.91 19.60
N MET A 98 -3.38 4.92 18.27
CA MET A 98 -3.21 6.13 17.47
C MET A 98 -4.44 7.04 17.54
N MET A 99 -5.66 6.49 17.52
CA MET A 99 -6.90 7.26 17.65
C MET A 99 -6.97 7.94 19.02
N TYR A 100 -6.64 7.23 20.09
CA TYR A 100 -6.54 7.83 21.42
C TYR A 100 -5.49 8.95 21.45
N ALA A 101 -4.31 8.71 20.92
CA ALA A 101 -3.26 9.75 20.88
C ALA A 101 -3.71 10.99 20.09
N ALA A 102 -4.43 10.82 18.98
CA ALA A 102 -4.90 11.92 18.15
C ALA A 102 -6.08 12.70 18.73
N THR A 103 -7.00 12.02 19.45
CA THR A 103 -8.28 12.59 19.88
C THR A 103 -8.41 12.79 21.39
N GLY A 104 -7.74 11.96 22.18
CA GLY A 104 -7.94 11.88 23.63
C GLY A 104 -9.25 11.18 24.04
N ASP A 105 -9.91 10.45 23.11
CA ASP A 105 -11.20 9.81 23.36
C ASP A 105 -11.10 8.71 24.41
N THR A 106 -11.89 8.83 25.48
CA THR A 106 -11.85 7.92 26.63
C THR A 106 -12.51 6.57 26.35
N ALA A 107 -13.48 6.49 25.44
CA ALA A 107 -14.09 5.21 25.05
C ALA A 107 -13.07 4.35 24.28
N VAL A 108 -12.28 4.96 23.39
CA VAL A 108 -11.16 4.32 22.69
C VAL A 108 -10.10 3.82 23.69
N TYR A 109 -9.71 4.66 24.65
CA TYR A 109 -8.73 4.29 25.68
C TYR A 109 -9.20 3.11 26.55
N ASN A 110 -10.46 3.15 26.96
CA ASN A 110 -11.04 2.06 27.75
C ASN A 110 -11.08 0.75 26.97
N ARG A 111 -11.41 0.83 25.68
CA ARG A 111 -11.42 -0.32 24.78
C ARG A 111 -10.01 -0.89 24.57
N LEU A 112 -9.00 -0.03 24.36
CA LEU A 112 -7.60 -0.44 24.29
C LEU A 112 -7.17 -1.21 25.54
N ASN A 113 -7.45 -0.67 26.72
CA ASN A 113 -7.10 -1.35 27.98
C ASN A 113 -7.83 -2.68 28.15
N TYR A 114 -9.09 -2.76 27.74
CA TYR A 114 -9.84 -4.01 27.74
C TYR A 114 -9.17 -5.08 26.87
N MET A 115 -8.83 -4.74 25.62
CA MET A 115 -8.12 -5.62 24.70
C MET A 115 -6.79 -6.10 25.27
N LEU A 116 -5.96 -5.17 25.81
CA LEU A 116 -4.66 -5.49 26.40
C LEU A 116 -4.77 -6.43 27.61
N ASN A 117 -5.75 -6.23 28.48
CA ASN A 117 -5.96 -7.10 29.63
C ASN A 117 -6.34 -8.54 29.22
N GLU A 118 -7.23 -8.71 28.26
CA GLU A 118 -7.63 -10.03 27.76
C GLU A 118 -6.48 -10.73 27.01
N LEU A 119 -5.72 -10.00 26.19
CA LEU A 119 -4.52 -10.54 25.53
C LEU A 119 -3.43 -10.93 26.53
N ASN A 120 -3.23 -10.13 27.57
CA ASN A 120 -2.31 -10.48 28.66
C ASN A 120 -2.76 -11.76 29.38
N ARG A 121 -4.07 -11.91 29.65
CA ARG A 121 -4.62 -13.14 30.22
C ARG A 121 -4.33 -14.35 29.32
N ALA A 122 -4.49 -14.21 28.00
CA ALA A 122 -4.15 -15.26 27.04
C ALA A 122 -2.64 -15.58 27.08
N GLN A 123 -1.77 -14.57 27.05
CA GLN A 123 -0.31 -14.73 27.11
C GLN A 123 0.15 -15.45 28.38
N GLN A 124 -0.39 -15.05 29.55
CA GLN A 124 -0.08 -15.67 30.84
C GLN A 124 -0.56 -17.11 30.90
N THR A 125 -1.71 -17.44 30.28
CA THR A 125 -2.23 -18.80 30.22
C THR A 125 -1.35 -19.72 29.40
N VAL A 126 -0.84 -19.25 28.25
CA VAL A 126 0.14 -20.00 27.44
C VAL A 126 1.48 -20.16 28.16
N GLY A 127 1.90 -19.16 28.95
CA GLY A 127 3.06 -19.20 29.83
C GLY A 127 4.43 -19.15 29.14
N THR A 128 4.50 -19.03 27.81
CA THR A 128 5.75 -18.99 27.06
C THR A 128 6.12 -17.60 26.55
N GLY A 129 5.23 -16.62 26.72
CA GLY A 129 5.33 -15.29 26.12
C GLY A 129 4.61 -15.17 24.77
N PHE A 130 4.15 -16.25 24.16
CA PHE A 130 3.44 -16.27 22.88
C PHE A 130 2.05 -15.64 22.98
N ILE A 131 1.67 -14.90 21.94
CA ILE A 131 0.32 -14.40 21.67
C ILE A 131 0.01 -14.59 20.19
N GLY A 132 -1.06 -15.29 19.84
CA GLY A 132 -1.47 -15.45 18.44
C GLY A 132 -2.87 -16.04 18.34
N GLY A 133 -3.52 -15.83 17.19
CA GLY A 133 -4.88 -16.30 16.91
C GLY A 133 -4.96 -17.39 15.83
N THR A 134 -3.87 -17.63 15.09
CA THR A 134 -3.85 -18.62 14.00
C THR A 134 -4.13 -20.03 14.54
N PRO A 135 -5.13 -20.75 14.00
CA PRO A 135 -5.53 -22.06 14.51
C PRO A 135 -4.39 -23.09 14.49
N GLY A 136 -4.09 -23.68 15.66
CA GLY A 136 -3.02 -24.69 15.82
C GLY A 136 -1.60 -24.12 15.74
N SER A 137 -1.44 -22.83 15.96
CA SER A 137 -0.12 -22.16 15.90
C SER A 137 0.86 -22.63 16.97
N LEU A 138 0.40 -23.06 18.14
CA LEU A 138 1.29 -23.61 19.18
C LEU A 138 2.09 -24.82 18.70
N GLN A 139 1.48 -25.71 17.90
CA GLN A 139 2.21 -26.85 17.31
C GLN A 139 3.12 -26.40 16.17
N LEU A 140 2.67 -25.47 15.32
CA LEU A 140 3.50 -24.86 14.27
C LEU A 140 4.85 -24.37 14.83
N TRP A 141 4.80 -23.57 15.92
CA TRP A 141 6.02 -22.98 16.49
C TRP A 141 6.95 -24.01 17.12
N LYS A 142 6.41 -25.12 17.67
CA LYS A 142 7.22 -26.26 18.12
C LYS A 142 7.93 -26.93 16.95
N ASP A 143 7.27 -27.10 15.83
CA ASP A 143 7.88 -27.69 14.63
C ASP A 143 8.97 -26.78 14.04
N ILE A 144 8.72 -25.45 13.97
CA ILE A 144 9.72 -24.46 13.55
C ILE A 144 10.95 -24.51 14.48
N LYS A 145 10.77 -24.49 15.80
CA LYS A 145 11.85 -24.61 16.78
C LYS A 145 12.67 -25.88 16.59
N ALA A 146 12.05 -26.96 16.16
CA ALA A 146 12.70 -28.24 15.84
C ALA A 146 13.38 -28.24 14.44
N GLY A 147 13.42 -27.11 13.73
CA GLY A 147 14.00 -27.00 12.40
C GLY A 147 13.18 -27.61 11.27
N LYS A 148 11.92 -27.96 11.51
CA LYS A 148 11.00 -28.49 10.50
C LYS A 148 10.32 -27.31 9.79
N ILE A 149 10.90 -26.86 8.68
CA ILE A 149 10.44 -25.69 7.94
C ILE A 149 10.05 -26.11 6.52
N ARG A 150 8.81 -25.75 6.14
CA ARG A 150 8.31 -25.82 4.79
C ARG A 150 7.58 -24.52 4.49
N ALA A 151 8.19 -23.64 3.68
CA ALA A 151 7.67 -22.32 3.39
C ALA A 151 7.39 -22.14 1.90
N GLY A 152 6.25 -21.53 1.59
CA GLY A 152 5.89 -20.95 0.31
C GLY A 152 5.63 -19.45 0.49
N GLY A 153 5.25 -18.71 -0.56
CA GLY A 153 4.98 -17.27 -0.46
C GLY A 153 3.93 -16.92 0.62
N PHE A 154 2.88 -17.71 0.71
CA PHE A 154 1.75 -17.51 1.63
C PHE A 154 1.48 -18.70 2.55
N ASP A 155 2.41 -19.61 2.64
CA ASP A 155 2.30 -20.82 3.47
C ASP A 155 3.54 -20.98 4.34
N LEU A 156 3.32 -21.37 5.61
CA LEU A 156 4.37 -21.86 6.50
C LEU A 156 3.83 -23.08 7.22
N ASN A 157 4.37 -24.27 6.89
CA ASN A 157 3.95 -25.56 7.43
C ASN A 157 2.43 -25.81 7.32
N GLY A 158 1.80 -25.38 6.22
CA GLY A 158 0.37 -25.56 5.98
C GLY A 158 -0.51 -24.53 6.68
N LYS A 159 0.05 -23.46 7.24
CA LYS A 159 -0.70 -22.34 7.83
C LYS A 159 -0.59 -21.11 6.95
N TRP A 160 -1.69 -20.39 6.78
CA TRP A 160 -1.75 -19.17 5.99
C TRP A 160 -1.06 -18.03 6.73
N VAL A 161 0.07 -17.58 6.21
CA VAL A 161 0.92 -16.45 6.64
C VAL A 161 0.99 -16.19 8.16
N PRO A 162 1.36 -17.19 8.98
CA PRO A 162 1.32 -17.05 10.44
C PRO A 162 2.32 -16.00 10.96
N LEU A 163 3.43 -15.75 10.26
CA LEU A 163 4.39 -14.69 10.59
C LEU A 163 3.80 -13.30 10.39
N TYR A 164 3.06 -13.09 9.28
CA TYR A 164 2.31 -11.86 9.06
C TYR A 164 1.25 -11.64 10.14
N ASN A 165 0.52 -12.68 10.51
CA ASN A 165 -0.53 -12.61 11.54
C ASN A 165 0.05 -12.11 12.88
N ILE A 166 1.12 -12.76 13.39
CA ILE A 166 1.74 -12.32 14.65
C ILE A 166 2.40 -10.94 14.53
N HIS A 167 2.90 -10.55 13.34
CA HIS A 167 3.42 -9.21 13.14
C HIS A 167 2.40 -8.13 13.52
N LYS A 168 1.11 -8.33 13.20
CA LYS A 168 0.07 -7.36 13.55
C LYS A 168 -0.10 -7.21 15.07
N THR A 169 -0.01 -8.32 15.79
CA THR A 169 -0.02 -8.30 17.26
C THR A 169 1.22 -7.60 17.82
N TYR A 170 2.40 -7.87 17.28
CA TYR A 170 3.64 -7.16 17.64
C TYR A 170 3.52 -5.65 17.43
N ALA A 171 3.06 -5.23 16.25
CA ALA A 171 2.87 -3.83 15.91
C ALA A 171 1.84 -3.17 16.85
N GLY A 172 0.71 -3.84 17.12
CA GLY A 172 -0.31 -3.35 18.03
C GLY A 172 0.18 -3.13 19.46
N LEU A 173 0.97 -4.06 20.00
CA LEU A 173 1.57 -3.92 21.33
C LEU A 173 2.62 -2.79 21.37
N ARG A 174 3.47 -2.68 20.32
CA ARG A 174 4.41 -1.58 20.17
C ARG A 174 3.68 -0.22 20.19
N ASP A 175 2.63 -0.10 19.39
CA ASP A 175 1.89 1.15 19.23
C ASP A 175 1.12 1.51 20.49
N ALA A 176 0.59 0.53 21.24
CA ALA A 176 -0.04 0.74 22.53
C ALA A 176 0.94 1.32 23.57
N TYR A 177 2.19 0.91 23.51
CA TYR A 177 3.23 1.55 24.35
C TYR A 177 3.60 2.94 23.84
N LEU A 178 3.92 3.09 22.56
CA LEU A 178 4.46 4.34 22.01
C LEU A 178 3.42 5.47 21.96
N TYR A 179 2.17 5.18 21.63
CA TYR A 179 1.12 6.19 21.46
C TYR A 179 0.20 6.35 22.68
N ALA A 180 -0.07 5.28 23.41
CA ALA A 180 -0.95 5.32 24.57
C ALA A 180 -0.22 5.17 25.92
N GLY A 181 1.09 4.95 25.91
CA GLY A 181 1.92 4.87 27.15
C GLY A 181 1.65 3.62 27.98
N SER A 182 1.18 2.51 27.40
CA SER A 182 0.85 1.29 28.11
C SER A 182 2.08 0.48 28.52
N ASP A 183 2.46 0.51 29.79
CA ASP A 183 3.53 -0.34 30.31
C ASP A 183 3.19 -1.84 30.23
N LEU A 184 1.90 -2.19 30.33
CA LEU A 184 1.45 -3.57 30.16
C LEU A 184 1.77 -4.08 28.73
N ALA A 185 1.45 -3.27 27.72
CA ALA A 185 1.76 -3.61 26.33
C ALA A 185 3.29 -3.76 26.11
N ARG A 186 4.09 -2.88 26.72
CA ARG A 186 5.56 -3.00 26.68
C ARG A 186 6.06 -4.33 27.26
N GLN A 187 5.55 -4.72 28.42
CA GLN A 187 5.92 -5.98 29.08
C GLN A 187 5.54 -7.18 28.20
N MET A 188 4.31 -7.18 27.68
CA MET A 188 3.82 -8.21 26.78
C MET A 188 4.66 -8.32 25.49
N LEU A 189 5.02 -7.17 24.89
CA LEU A 189 5.84 -7.08 23.69
C LEU A 189 7.24 -7.67 23.91
N ILE A 190 7.88 -7.35 25.05
CA ILE A 190 9.20 -7.88 25.39
C ILE A 190 9.12 -9.40 25.57
N ALA A 191 8.17 -9.90 26.35
CA ALA A 191 7.98 -11.34 26.58
C ALA A 191 7.69 -12.09 25.26
N PHE A 192 6.92 -11.49 24.37
CA PHE A 192 6.63 -12.05 23.05
C PHE A 192 7.89 -12.09 22.17
N THR A 193 8.75 -11.07 22.25
CA THR A 193 9.98 -11.01 21.46
C THR A 193 11.04 -11.99 22.01
N ASP A 194 11.16 -12.14 23.32
CA ASP A 194 12.00 -13.17 23.94
C ASP A 194 11.57 -14.59 23.54
N TRP A 195 10.25 -14.83 23.46
CA TRP A 195 9.72 -16.07 22.91
C TRP A 195 10.17 -16.28 21.45
N MET A 196 10.14 -15.28 20.58
CA MET A 196 10.60 -15.42 19.19
C MET A 196 12.11 -15.71 19.09
N ILE A 197 12.91 -15.11 19.99
CA ILE A 197 14.34 -15.45 20.11
C ILE A 197 14.48 -16.94 20.46
N ASP A 198 13.73 -17.44 21.43
CA ASP A 198 13.77 -18.87 21.83
C ASP A 198 13.37 -19.80 20.67
N ILE A 199 12.31 -19.47 19.93
CA ILE A 199 11.85 -20.24 18.75
C ILE A 199 12.92 -20.32 17.66
N THR A 200 13.67 -19.24 17.43
CA THR A 200 14.61 -19.13 16.30
C THR A 200 16.08 -19.36 16.68
N SER A 201 16.38 -19.54 17.96
CA SER A 201 17.75 -19.63 18.48
C SER A 201 18.56 -20.80 17.91
N GLY A 202 17.92 -21.93 17.61
CA GLY A 202 18.53 -23.12 17.04
C GLY A 202 18.54 -23.20 15.52
N LEU A 203 17.95 -22.22 14.82
CA LEU A 203 17.86 -22.23 13.36
C LEU A 203 19.15 -21.68 12.72
N SER A 204 19.63 -22.34 11.67
CA SER A 204 20.70 -21.80 10.83
C SER A 204 20.21 -20.59 10.02
N ASP A 205 21.14 -19.83 9.42
CA ASP A 205 20.78 -18.69 8.57
C ASP A 205 20.01 -19.14 7.32
N GLU A 206 20.34 -20.30 6.75
CA GLU A 206 19.59 -20.87 5.62
C GLU A 206 18.16 -21.22 6.02
N GLN A 207 17.97 -21.82 7.22
CA GLN A 207 16.64 -22.13 7.73
C GLN A 207 15.84 -20.86 8.01
N MET A 208 16.48 -19.81 8.51
CA MET A 208 15.83 -18.50 8.67
C MET A 208 15.40 -17.94 7.32
N GLN A 209 16.27 -17.92 6.30
CA GLN A 209 15.92 -17.43 4.96
C GLN A 209 14.84 -18.27 4.28
N ASP A 210 14.83 -19.61 4.49
CA ASP A 210 13.75 -20.47 3.98
C ASP A 210 12.41 -20.14 4.66
N MET A 211 12.38 -19.97 5.99
CA MET A 211 11.18 -19.54 6.72
C MET A 211 10.66 -18.18 6.23
N LEU A 212 11.55 -17.23 5.94
CA LEU A 212 11.22 -15.88 5.48
C LEU A 212 10.68 -15.83 4.03
N ARG A 213 10.65 -16.93 3.30
CA ARG A 213 9.93 -17.04 2.03
C ARG A 213 8.42 -16.85 2.25
N SER A 214 7.90 -17.27 3.40
CA SER A 214 6.51 -16.96 3.79
C SER A 214 6.39 -15.49 4.17
N GLU A 215 5.27 -14.88 3.81
CA GLU A 215 4.98 -13.49 4.17
C GLU A 215 5.11 -13.28 5.68
N HIS A 216 5.90 -12.26 6.08
CA HIS A 216 6.21 -11.99 7.48
C HIS A 216 6.01 -10.54 7.91
N GLY A 217 5.34 -9.73 7.06
CA GLY A 217 5.08 -8.33 7.34
C GLY A 217 6.36 -7.56 7.66
N GLY A 218 6.28 -6.68 8.65
CA GLY A 218 7.39 -5.86 9.16
C GLY A 218 7.97 -6.38 10.49
N LEU A 219 8.11 -7.71 10.68
CA LEU A 219 8.71 -8.24 11.91
C LEU A 219 10.11 -7.69 12.17
N ASN A 220 10.93 -7.52 11.13
CA ASN A 220 12.26 -6.92 11.23
C ASN A 220 12.21 -5.47 11.73
N GLU A 221 11.23 -4.66 11.32
CA GLU A 221 11.00 -3.32 11.86
C GLU A 221 10.64 -3.38 13.35
N THR A 222 9.66 -4.22 13.70
CA THR A 222 9.15 -4.28 15.08
C THR A 222 10.21 -4.76 16.06
N PHE A 223 11.04 -5.74 15.68
CA PHE A 223 12.15 -6.19 16.53
C PHE A 223 13.23 -5.11 16.69
N ALA A 224 13.48 -4.32 15.64
CA ALA A 224 14.36 -3.15 15.75
C ALA A 224 13.79 -2.10 16.71
N ASP A 225 12.47 -1.88 16.68
CA ASP A 225 11.79 -0.99 17.65
C ASP A 225 11.90 -1.52 19.09
N VAL A 226 11.79 -2.83 19.30
CA VAL A 226 12.01 -3.43 20.63
C VAL A 226 13.44 -3.22 21.12
N ALA A 227 14.43 -3.25 20.20
CA ALA A 227 15.81 -2.91 20.56
C ALA A 227 15.95 -1.46 21.05
N GLU A 228 15.29 -0.51 20.38
CA GLU A 228 15.27 0.89 20.82
C GLU A 228 14.53 1.08 22.16
N ILE A 229 13.36 0.46 22.32
CA ILE A 229 12.53 0.53 23.54
C ILE A 229 13.26 -0.01 24.77
N THR A 230 14.07 -1.04 24.59
CA THR A 230 14.75 -1.72 25.71
C THR A 230 16.21 -1.32 25.87
N GLY A 231 16.86 -0.84 24.82
CA GLY A 231 18.31 -0.64 24.76
C GLY A 231 19.11 -1.95 24.60
N ASP A 232 18.47 -3.10 24.46
CA ASP A 232 19.13 -4.41 24.35
C ASP A 232 19.37 -4.81 22.89
N LYS A 233 20.63 -4.96 22.52
CA LYS A 233 21.09 -5.29 21.16
C LYS A 233 20.62 -6.66 20.67
N LYS A 234 20.27 -7.60 21.54
CA LYS A 234 19.79 -8.93 21.13
C LYS A 234 18.57 -8.85 20.21
N TYR A 235 17.72 -7.85 20.39
CA TYR A 235 16.55 -7.62 19.55
C TYR A 235 16.91 -7.01 18.19
N LEU A 236 17.97 -6.21 18.12
CA LEU A 236 18.50 -5.72 16.86
C LEU A 236 19.13 -6.85 16.02
N GLU A 237 19.83 -7.79 16.67
CA GLU A 237 20.31 -9.00 16.01
C GLU A 237 19.16 -9.88 15.50
N LEU A 238 18.08 -10.02 16.28
CA LEU A 238 16.87 -10.69 15.81
C LEU A 238 16.28 -10.01 14.58
N ALA A 239 16.19 -8.67 14.59
CA ALA A 239 15.72 -7.88 13.46
C ALA A 239 16.55 -8.13 12.18
N ARG A 240 17.87 -8.17 12.30
CA ARG A 240 18.81 -8.49 11.22
C ARG A 240 18.56 -9.90 10.67
N ARG A 241 18.39 -10.89 11.53
CA ARG A 241 18.08 -12.28 11.13
C ARG A 241 16.71 -12.43 10.45
N PHE A 242 15.73 -11.57 10.78
CA PHE A 242 14.43 -11.50 10.12
C PHE A 242 14.41 -10.66 8.85
N SER A 243 15.57 -10.27 8.33
CA SER A 243 15.70 -9.54 7.08
C SER A 243 15.91 -10.51 5.91
N HIS A 244 15.02 -10.43 4.90
CA HIS A 244 14.95 -11.39 3.80
C HIS A 244 15.91 -11.00 2.66
N ASN A 245 17.00 -11.75 2.48
CA ASN A 245 18.07 -11.47 1.53
C ASN A 245 17.59 -11.51 0.07
N LEU A 246 16.60 -12.34 -0.26
CA LEU A 246 16.02 -12.41 -1.61
C LEU A 246 15.57 -11.02 -2.14
N ILE A 247 15.14 -10.13 -1.23
CA ILE A 247 14.73 -8.78 -1.55
C ILE A 247 15.86 -7.78 -1.33
N LEU A 248 16.59 -7.92 -0.23
CA LEU A 248 17.64 -6.98 0.17
C LEU A 248 18.82 -6.95 -0.81
N ASP A 249 19.34 -8.12 -1.20
CA ASP A 249 20.54 -8.23 -2.02
C ASP A 249 20.41 -7.58 -3.41
N PRO A 250 19.29 -7.78 -4.16
CA PRO A 250 19.08 -7.03 -5.39
C PRO A 250 18.96 -5.51 -5.17
N LEU A 251 18.29 -5.08 -4.09
CA LEU A 251 18.12 -3.65 -3.81
C LEU A 251 19.43 -2.94 -3.48
N ILE A 252 20.37 -3.61 -2.77
CA ILE A 252 21.72 -3.10 -2.53
C ILE A 252 22.49 -2.89 -3.86
N LYS A 253 22.24 -3.75 -4.85
CA LYS A 253 22.88 -3.72 -6.16
C LYS A 253 22.14 -2.82 -7.17
N GLU A 254 21.11 -2.09 -6.74
CA GLU A 254 20.22 -1.30 -7.61
C GLU A 254 19.56 -2.12 -8.74
N GLU A 255 19.21 -3.38 -8.45
CA GLU A 255 18.51 -4.25 -9.39
C GLU A 255 17.00 -4.28 -9.08
N ASP A 256 16.17 -3.81 -10.01
CA ASP A 256 14.72 -3.94 -9.92
C ASP A 256 14.27 -5.36 -10.29
N LYS A 257 14.06 -6.20 -9.30
CA LYS A 257 13.52 -7.57 -9.42
C LYS A 257 12.09 -7.69 -8.89
N LEU A 258 11.36 -6.57 -8.80
CA LEU A 258 10.05 -6.54 -8.13
C LEU A 258 8.92 -7.13 -8.97
N THR A 259 9.03 -7.13 -10.31
CA THR A 259 7.96 -7.62 -11.19
C THR A 259 7.48 -9.02 -10.80
N GLY A 260 6.18 -9.16 -10.58
CA GLY A 260 5.53 -10.40 -10.15
C GLY A 260 5.65 -10.73 -8.67
N MET A 261 6.33 -9.91 -7.88
CA MET A 261 6.30 -10.08 -6.42
C MET A 261 5.03 -9.44 -5.84
N HIS A 262 4.44 -10.09 -4.86
CA HIS A 262 3.32 -9.52 -4.08
C HIS A 262 3.81 -8.25 -3.37
N ALA A 263 3.22 -7.10 -3.70
CA ALA A 263 3.77 -5.80 -3.35
C ALA A 263 3.73 -5.54 -1.84
N ASN A 264 2.59 -5.79 -1.20
CA ASN A 264 2.44 -5.55 0.23
C ASN A 264 3.34 -6.47 1.08
N THR A 265 3.72 -7.63 0.57
CA THR A 265 4.71 -8.51 1.22
C THR A 265 6.10 -7.87 1.26
N GLN A 266 6.48 -7.06 0.24
CA GLN A 266 7.85 -6.53 0.16
C GLN A 266 8.01 -5.19 0.88
N ILE A 267 7.04 -4.29 0.80
CA ILE A 267 7.15 -2.93 1.34
C ILE A 267 7.47 -2.91 2.84
N PRO A 268 6.80 -3.69 3.71
CA PRO A 268 7.12 -3.72 5.15
C PRO A 268 8.54 -4.21 5.45
N LYS A 269 9.09 -5.14 4.66
CA LYS A 269 10.48 -5.61 4.82
C LYS A 269 11.48 -4.47 4.62
N VAL A 270 11.21 -3.61 3.62
CA VAL A 270 12.06 -2.45 3.30
C VAL A 270 11.97 -1.38 4.39
N ILE A 271 10.80 -1.18 5.01
CA ILE A 271 10.66 -0.35 6.21
C ILE A 271 11.59 -0.85 7.31
N GLY A 272 11.64 -2.17 7.52
CA GLY A 272 12.53 -2.79 8.48
C GLY A 272 14.01 -2.62 8.15
N TYR A 273 14.41 -2.74 6.87
CA TYR A 273 15.82 -2.47 6.47
C TYR A 273 16.21 -1.04 6.80
N LYS A 274 15.33 -0.07 6.49
CA LYS A 274 15.54 1.34 6.83
C LYS A 274 15.65 1.54 8.33
N ARG A 275 14.78 0.89 9.13
CA ARG A 275 14.77 1.01 10.59
C ARG A 275 16.05 0.44 11.23
N ILE A 276 16.47 -0.75 10.78
CA ILE A 276 17.71 -1.38 11.23
C ILE A 276 18.92 -0.49 10.88
N ALA A 277 18.94 0.07 9.67
CA ALA A 277 19.99 1.00 9.25
C ALA A 277 20.08 2.23 10.15
N GLU A 278 18.95 2.81 10.56
CA GLU A 278 18.91 3.95 11.50
C GLU A 278 19.52 3.63 12.86
N LEU A 279 19.16 2.48 13.44
CA LEU A 279 19.63 2.06 14.75
C LEU A 279 21.07 1.51 14.75
N SER A 280 21.62 1.23 13.57
CA SER A 280 22.96 0.64 13.40
C SER A 280 24.02 1.65 12.94
N GLN A 281 23.71 2.94 12.80
CA GLN A 281 24.66 3.95 12.28
C GLN A 281 25.97 4.05 13.07
N ASP A 282 25.90 3.85 14.38
CA ASP A 282 27.05 3.92 15.29
C ASP A 282 27.60 2.54 15.69
N ASP A 283 27.06 1.45 15.11
CA ASP A 283 27.51 0.09 15.41
C ASP A 283 28.78 -0.25 14.62
N LYS A 284 29.93 -0.09 15.26
CA LYS A 284 31.24 -0.33 14.65
C LYS A 284 31.48 -1.80 14.24
N ASN A 285 30.72 -2.73 14.79
CA ASN A 285 30.83 -4.16 14.48
C ASN A 285 29.94 -4.58 13.31
N TRP A 286 29.04 -3.66 12.85
CA TRP A 286 28.13 -3.92 11.77
C TRP A 286 28.11 -2.71 10.82
N ASN A 287 28.82 -2.81 9.69
CA ASN A 287 29.09 -1.69 8.77
C ASN A 287 28.12 -1.61 7.58
N HIS A 288 26.97 -2.29 7.63
CA HIS A 288 26.00 -2.35 6.52
C HIS A 288 24.92 -1.27 6.55
N ALA A 289 24.93 -0.38 7.55
CA ALA A 289 23.87 0.63 7.73
C ALA A 289 23.65 1.51 6.47
N ALA A 290 24.73 1.96 5.82
CA ALA A 290 24.65 2.79 4.62
C ALA A 290 24.07 2.02 3.43
N GLU A 291 24.40 0.75 3.26
CA GLU A 291 23.91 -0.11 2.17
C GLU A 291 22.42 -0.38 2.31
N TRP A 292 21.95 -0.62 3.53
CA TRP A 292 20.54 -0.88 3.81
C TRP A 292 19.68 0.38 3.70
N ASP A 293 20.20 1.55 4.12
CA ASP A 293 19.54 2.85 3.86
C ASP A 293 19.44 3.12 2.36
N HIS A 294 20.51 2.83 1.62
CA HIS A 294 20.55 2.96 0.16
C HIS A 294 19.54 2.03 -0.51
N ALA A 295 19.46 0.76 -0.12
CA ALA A 295 18.49 -0.20 -0.62
C ALA A 295 17.04 0.28 -0.41
N ALA A 296 16.72 0.87 0.75
CA ALA A 296 15.40 1.42 1.02
C ALA A 296 15.07 2.64 0.13
N ARG A 297 16.06 3.51 -0.14
CA ARG A 297 15.91 4.65 -1.06
C ARG A 297 15.74 4.20 -2.50
N PHE A 298 16.52 3.24 -2.94
CA PHE A 298 16.39 2.66 -4.28
C PHE A 298 15.02 2.02 -4.48
N PHE A 299 14.53 1.23 -3.53
CA PHE A 299 13.19 0.66 -3.55
C PHE A 299 12.11 1.74 -3.68
N TRP A 300 12.16 2.77 -2.82
CA TRP A 300 11.20 3.86 -2.86
C TRP A 300 11.19 4.58 -4.21
N ASN A 301 12.37 4.91 -4.74
CA ASN A 301 12.53 5.52 -6.06
C ASN A 301 11.93 4.66 -7.17
N THR A 302 12.21 3.36 -7.15
CA THR A 302 11.71 2.39 -8.12
C THR A 302 10.18 2.31 -8.11
N VAL A 303 9.57 2.21 -6.91
CA VAL A 303 8.12 2.10 -6.79
C VAL A 303 7.44 3.42 -7.15
N VAL A 304 7.90 4.55 -6.62
CA VAL A 304 7.24 5.85 -6.81
C VAL A 304 7.36 6.35 -8.24
N ASN A 305 8.54 6.23 -8.85
CA ASN A 305 8.80 6.85 -10.16
C ASN A 305 8.55 5.93 -11.36
N HIS A 306 8.49 4.59 -11.15
CA HIS A 306 8.39 3.63 -12.24
C HIS A 306 7.23 2.65 -12.15
N ARG A 307 6.53 2.56 -10.99
CA ARG A 307 5.49 1.55 -10.76
C ARG A 307 4.19 2.11 -10.19
N SER A 308 4.14 3.41 -9.87
CA SER A 308 2.96 4.08 -9.33
C SER A 308 2.16 4.81 -10.41
N VAL A 309 0.85 4.88 -10.20
CA VAL A 309 -0.10 5.64 -11.04
C VAL A 309 -0.42 7.00 -10.41
N CYS A 310 -1.17 7.84 -11.11
CA CYS A 310 -1.44 9.24 -10.73
C CYS A 310 -2.00 9.43 -9.31
N ILE A 311 -2.70 8.45 -8.73
CA ILE A 311 -3.19 8.49 -7.35
C ILE A 311 -2.10 8.19 -6.30
N GLY A 312 -0.88 7.85 -6.72
CA GLY A 312 0.21 7.43 -5.83
C GLY A 312 0.18 5.95 -5.43
N GLY A 313 -0.80 5.20 -5.92
CA GLY A 313 -0.93 3.75 -5.69
C GLY A 313 -0.14 2.92 -6.69
N ASN A 314 0.12 1.68 -6.37
CA ASN A 314 0.86 0.70 -7.18
C ASN A 314 0.24 -0.69 -7.05
N SER A 315 0.68 -1.64 -7.85
CA SER A 315 0.24 -3.03 -7.98
C SER A 315 -1.05 -3.25 -8.78
N VAL A 316 -1.16 -4.44 -9.31
CA VAL A 316 -2.38 -5.01 -9.90
C VAL A 316 -2.53 -6.41 -9.32
N ARG A 317 -3.73 -6.75 -8.83
CA ARG A 317 -3.99 -8.03 -8.18
C ARG A 317 -2.93 -8.36 -7.12
N GLU A 318 -2.65 -7.35 -6.26
CA GLU A 318 -1.67 -7.39 -5.18
C GLU A 318 -0.19 -7.43 -5.61
N HIS A 319 0.13 -7.59 -6.90
CA HIS A 319 1.51 -7.83 -7.37
C HIS A 319 2.07 -6.64 -8.16
N PHE A 320 3.37 -6.44 -8.09
CA PHE A 320 4.06 -5.47 -8.95
C PHE A 320 3.99 -5.92 -10.40
N HIS A 321 3.31 -5.13 -11.25
CA HIS A 321 3.32 -5.31 -12.71
C HIS A 321 4.69 -4.88 -13.29
N PRO A 322 5.01 -5.24 -14.56
CA PRO A 322 6.21 -4.72 -15.23
C PRO A 322 6.26 -3.19 -15.23
N SER A 323 7.42 -2.61 -14.98
CA SER A 323 7.58 -1.14 -14.91
C SER A 323 7.39 -0.43 -16.25
N ASP A 324 7.44 -1.16 -17.35
CA ASP A 324 7.27 -0.68 -18.72
C ASP A 324 5.92 -1.06 -19.35
N ASN A 325 5.00 -1.69 -18.59
CA ASN A 325 3.71 -2.13 -19.10
C ASN A 325 2.59 -1.98 -18.06
N PHE A 326 1.70 -1.02 -18.30
CA PHE A 326 0.54 -0.72 -17.47
C PHE A 326 -0.79 -1.22 -18.06
N THR A 327 -0.76 -2.15 -19.01
CA THR A 327 -1.98 -2.69 -19.63
C THR A 327 -2.91 -3.35 -18.61
N SER A 328 -2.36 -4.16 -17.69
CA SER A 328 -3.13 -4.79 -16.62
C SER A 328 -3.76 -3.74 -15.70
N MET A 329 -3.06 -2.66 -15.37
CA MET A 329 -3.56 -1.56 -14.55
C MET A 329 -4.85 -0.92 -15.12
N LEU A 330 -4.94 -0.82 -16.45
CA LEU A 330 -6.08 -0.23 -17.14
C LEU A 330 -7.22 -1.22 -17.44
N ASN A 331 -6.93 -2.52 -17.42
CA ASN A 331 -7.89 -3.55 -17.83
C ASN A 331 -8.45 -4.36 -16.64
N ASP A 332 -7.69 -4.46 -15.55
CA ASP A 332 -8.09 -5.26 -14.39
C ASP A 332 -8.99 -4.46 -13.44
N VAL A 333 -9.86 -5.18 -12.72
CA VAL A 333 -10.74 -4.62 -11.68
C VAL A 333 -10.04 -4.55 -10.33
N GLN A 334 -8.91 -5.24 -10.16
CA GLN A 334 -8.10 -5.26 -8.96
C GLN A 334 -6.88 -4.34 -9.14
N GLY A 335 -7.11 -3.04 -9.06
CA GLY A 335 -6.10 -2.00 -9.20
C GLY A 335 -5.22 -1.86 -7.96
N PRO A 336 -4.62 -0.67 -7.72
CA PRO A 336 -3.77 -0.42 -6.56
C PRO A 336 -4.43 -0.81 -5.24
N GLU A 337 -3.67 -1.56 -4.43
CA GLU A 337 -4.05 -1.99 -3.09
C GLU A 337 -3.80 -0.89 -2.07
N THR A 338 -4.77 -0.62 -1.18
CA THR A 338 -4.65 0.45 -0.17
C THR A 338 -3.53 0.16 0.85
N CYS A 339 -3.29 -1.12 1.23
CA CYS A 339 -2.20 -1.49 2.14
C CYS A 339 -0.82 -1.12 1.58
N ASN A 340 -0.61 -1.23 0.26
CA ASN A 340 0.66 -0.82 -0.35
C ASN A 340 0.93 0.66 -0.12
N THR A 341 -0.06 1.51 -0.36
CA THR A 341 0.07 2.96 -0.16
C THR A 341 0.24 3.30 1.32
N TYR A 342 -0.49 2.64 2.22
CA TYR A 342 -0.28 2.77 3.66
C TYR A 342 1.21 2.54 4.05
N ASN A 343 1.80 1.44 3.61
CA ASN A 343 3.19 1.12 3.90
C ASN A 343 4.19 2.04 3.16
N MET A 344 3.89 2.44 1.92
CA MET A 344 4.71 3.40 1.18
C MET A 344 4.75 4.78 1.86
N LEU A 345 3.64 5.24 2.45
CA LEU A 345 3.63 6.49 3.23
C LEU A 345 4.47 6.38 4.50
N ARG A 346 4.46 5.23 5.18
CA ARG A 346 5.34 4.97 6.33
C ARG A 346 6.81 5.03 5.93
N LEU A 347 7.19 4.33 4.86
CA LEU A 347 8.56 4.37 4.33
C LEU A 347 8.96 5.80 3.92
N THR A 348 8.08 6.51 3.24
CA THR A 348 8.29 7.90 2.79
C THR A 348 8.63 8.82 3.95
N LYS A 349 7.86 8.73 5.05
CA LYS A 349 8.09 9.53 6.27
C LYS A 349 9.46 9.21 6.88
N MET A 350 9.86 7.94 6.96
CA MET A 350 11.18 7.55 7.48
C MET A 350 12.32 8.07 6.59
N LEU A 351 12.18 7.97 5.26
CA LEU A 351 13.19 8.47 4.33
C LEU A 351 13.36 9.98 4.37
N TYR A 352 12.26 10.72 4.59
CA TYR A 352 12.30 12.18 4.74
C TYR A 352 13.18 12.64 5.90
N GLN A 353 13.19 11.92 7.04
CA GLN A 353 13.92 12.31 8.24
C GLN A 353 15.41 12.55 8.01
N ASN A 354 16.03 11.71 7.17
CA ASN A 354 17.47 11.74 6.85
C ASN A 354 17.74 12.12 5.39
N SER A 355 16.78 12.80 4.75
CA SER A 355 16.93 13.25 3.37
C SER A 355 17.66 14.58 3.26
N HIS A 356 18.20 14.84 2.07
CA HIS A 356 18.84 16.08 1.71
C HIS A 356 18.24 16.61 0.41
N ASN A 357 17.78 17.87 0.45
CA ASN A 357 17.27 18.53 -0.75
C ASN A 357 18.43 18.86 -1.70
N PRO A 358 18.46 18.33 -2.92
CA PRO A 358 19.52 18.62 -3.88
C PRO A 358 19.57 20.11 -4.31
N ASN A 359 18.46 20.82 -4.14
CA ASN A 359 18.32 22.22 -4.53
C ASN A 359 18.47 23.21 -3.35
N GLN A 360 18.56 22.72 -2.12
CA GLN A 360 18.63 23.57 -0.90
C GLN A 360 19.47 22.88 0.18
N THR A 361 20.75 23.22 0.22
CA THR A 361 21.72 22.60 1.13
C THR A 361 21.23 22.61 2.58
N ASN A 362 21.39 21.50 3.26
CA ASN A 362 21.01 21.26 4.66
C ASN A 362 19.50 21.21 4.95
N GLU A 363 18.64 21.24 3.95
CA GLU A 363 17.19 21.05 4.16
C GLU A 363 16.74 19.64 3.75
N PRO A 364 15.65 19.11 4.33
CA PRO A 364 15.12 17.81 3.92
C PRO A 364 14.53 17.90 2.50
N ASP A 365 14.49 16.76 1.81
CA ASP A 365 13.99 16.69 0.43
C ASP A 365 12.46 16.71 0.37
N PRO A 366 11.83 17.77 -0.17
CA PRO A 366 10.38 17.88 -0.28
C PRO A 366 9.76 16.91 -1.30
N ASN A 367 10.53 16.18 -2.12
CA ASN A 367 10.01 15.14 -3.01
C ASN A 367 9.26 14.05 -2.24
N TYR A 368 9.75 13.67 -1.06
CA TYR A 368 9.04 12.74 -0.18
C TYR A 368 7.69 13.30 0.26
N VAL A 369 7.60 14.60 0.54
CA VAL A 369 6.33 15.25 0.92
C VAL A 369 5.38 15.37 -0.27
N ASN A 370 5.88 15.60 -1.49
CA ASN A 370 5.06 15.65 -2.71
C ASN A 370 4.37 14.32 -2.97
N TYR A 371 5.12 13.20 -2.86
CA TYR A 371 4.53 11.86 -2.99
C TYR A 371 3.53 11.58 -1.87
N TYR A 372 3.91 11.90 -0.62
CA TYR A 372 3.02 11.71 0.53
C TYR A 372 1.69 12.47 0.36
N GLU A 373 1.75 13.75 0.00
CA GLU A 373 0.57 14.59 -0.27
C GLU A 373 -0.30 14.00 -1.39
N ARG A 374 0.32 13.60 -2.51
CA ARG A 374 -0.36 12.98 -3.64
C ARG A 374 -1.14 11.73 -3.21
N ALA A 375 -0.47 10.79 -2.59
CA ALA A 375 -1.06 9.53 -2.19
C ALA A 375 -2.06 9.69 -1.03
N LEU A 376 -1.81 10.60 -0.10
CA LEU A 376 -2.71 10.87 1.02
C LEU A 376 -4.08 11.36 0.57
N TYR A 377 -4.14 12.33 -0.36
CA TYR A 377 -5.40 12.82 -0.89
C TYR A 377 -6.07 11.82 -1.82
N ASN A 378 -5.33 11.28 -2.79
CA ASN A 378 -5.93 10.62 -3.94
C ASN A 378 -6.08 9.10 -3.78
N HIS A 379 -5.43 8.49 -2.78
CA HIS A 379 -5.60 7.09 -2.49
C HIS A 379 -6.09 6.86 -1.06
N ILE A 380 -5.40 7.35 -0.03
CA ILE A 380 -5.79 7.08 1.35
C ILE A 380 -7.13 7.75 1.72
N LEU A 381 -7.27 9.07 1.54
CA LEU A 381 -8.52 9.77 1.82
C LEU A 381 -9.66 9.26 0.92
N ALA A 382 -9.34 8.90 -0.35
CA ALA A 382 -10.27 8.32 -1.29
C ALA A 382 -10.72 6.89 -0.95
N SER A 383 -10.03 6.18 -0.06
CA SER A 383 -10.31 4.78 0.27
C SER A 383 -11.34 4.59 1.39
N GLN A 384 -11.86 5.66 1.98
CA GLN A 384 -12.91 5.59 2.98
C GLN A 384 -14.23 6.11 2.42
N GLU A 385 -15.30 5.36 2.58
CA GLU A 385 -16.64 5.83 2.32
C GLU A 385 -17.03 6.87 3.39
N PRO A 386 -17.42 8.12 3.00
CA PRO A 386 -17.51 9.22 3.97
C PRO A 386 -18.68 9.11 4.96
N ASP A 387 -19.78 8.43 4.57
CA ASP A 387 -21.01 8.37 5.37
C ASP A 387 -21.06 7.14 6.28
N LYS A 388 -20.72 5.96 5.74
CA LYS A 388 -20.76 4.67 6.46
C LYS A 388 -19.40 4.22 7.01
N GLY A 389 -18.32 4.77 6.50
CA GLY A 389 -16.96 4.54 6.98
C GLY A 389 -16.27 3.30 6.44
N GLY A 390 -16.84 2.60 5.47
CA GLY A 390 -16.23 1.41 4.88
C GLY A 390 -14.92 1.72 4.15
N PHE A 391 -13.98 0.76 4.19
CA PHE A 391 -12.65 0.89 3.57
C PHE A 391 -12.56 0.13 2.26
N VAL A 392 -11.70 0.62 1.36
CA VAL A 392 -11.43 0.04 0.05
C VAL A 392 -10.19 -0.84 0.10
N TYR A 393 -10.27 -2.02 -0.52
CA TYR A 393 -9.10 -2.87 -0.78
C TYR A 393 -8.42 -2.44 -2.08
N PHE A 394 -9.09 -2.63 -3.21
CA PHE A 394 -8.61 -2.26 -4.53
C PHE A 394 -9.25 -0.96 -5.04
N THR A 395 -8.43 -0.10 -5.63
CA THR A 395 -8.87 1.09 -6.35
C THR A 395 -8.67 0.88 -7.85
N PRO A 396 -9.69 0.36 -8.59
CA PRO A 396 -9.56 0.11 -10.01
C PRO A 396 -9.15 1.35 -10.80
N MET A 397 -8.15 1.19 -11.69
CA MET A 397 -7.80 2.21 -12.68
C MET A 397 -8.45 1.92 -14.04
N ARG A 398 -9.15 0.77 -14.17
CA ARG A 398 -10.01 0.50 -15.33
C ARG A 398 -11.10 1.55 -15.40
N PRO A 399 -11.16 2.36 -16.49
CA PRO A 399 -12.22 3.35 -16.65
C PRO A 399 -13.61 2.71 -16.65
N GLY A 400 -14.58 3.36 -16.00
CA GLY A 400 -15.95 2.84 -15.90
C GLY A 400 -16.16 1.75 -14.84
N HIS A 401 -15.20 1.55 -13.93
CA HIS A 401 -15.36 0.62 -12.82
C HIS A 401 -15.53 1.34 -11.48
N TYR A 402 -15.68 0.62 -10.34
CA TYR A 402 -16.01 1.18 -9.04
C TYR A 402 -15.22 0.51 -7.91
N ARG A 403 -15.15 1.19 -6.76
CA ARG A 403 -14.54 0.69 -5.52
C ARG A 403 -15.57 -0.05 -4.70
N VAL A 404 -15.14 -1.10 -3.97
CA VAL A 404 -15.95 -1.85 -3.00
C VAL A 404 -15.56 -1.41 -1.60
N TYR A 405 -16.54 -1.21 -0.73
CA TYR A 405 -16.36 -0.76 0.65
C TYR A 405 -16.62 -1.87 1.65
N SER A 406 -15.80 -1.93 2.68
CA SER A 406 -15.98 -2.86 3.80
C SER A 406 -17.18 -2.51 4.67
N GLN A 407 -17.61 -3.48 5.48
CA GLN A 407 -18.63 -3.29 6.52
C GLN A 407 -18.09 -3.87 7.84
N PRO A 408 -18.42 -3.26 9.01
CA PRO A 408 -17.85 -3.68 10.30
C PRO A 408 -18.17 -5.13 10.68
N GLU A 409 -19.30 -5.67 10.21
CA GLU A 409 -19.78 -7.02 10.61
C GLU A 409 -19.24 -8.15 9.71
N THR A 410 -18.86 -7.83 8.48
CA THR A 410 -18.62 -8.85 7.45
C THR A 410 -17.24 -8.84 6.85
N SER A 411 -16.52 -7.71 6.91
CA SER A 411 -15.29 -7.51 6.16
C SER A 411 -14.06 -7.47 7.06
N MET A 412 -13.21 -8.50 6.98
CA MET A 412 -12.02 -8.65 7.83
C MET A 412 -10.75 -8.86 7.00
N TRP A 413 -10.58 -8.08 5.92
CA TRP A 413 -9.37 -8.10 5.09
C TRP A 413 -8.24 -7.28 5.70
N CYS A 414 -7.00 -7.51 5.27
CA CYS A 414 -5.84 -6.72 5.70
C CYS A 414 -6.05 -5.20 5.48
N CYS A 415 -6.71 -4.80 4.38
CA CYS A 415 -6.97 -3.38 4.10
C CYS A 415 -8.05 -2.76 5.00
N VAL A 416 -8.88 -3.55 5.69
CA VAL A 416 -9.69 -3.05 6.82
C VAL A 416 -8.75 -2.68 7.97
N GLY A 417 -7.83 -3.57 8.32
CA GLY A 417 -6.83 -3.30 9.35
C GLY A 417 -6.00 -2.04 9.09
N SER A 418 -5.41 -1.92 7.90
CA SER A 418 -4.65 -0.70 7.55
C SER A 418 -5.57 0.53 7.39
N GLY A 419 -6.82 0.34 7.02
CA GLY A 419 -7.86 1.38 6.98
C GLY A 419 -8.09 1.99 8.36
N LEU A 420 -8.36 1.16 9.36
CA LEU A 420 -8.49 1.59 10.76
C LEU A 420 -7.28 2.42 11.23
N GLU A 421 -6.06 2.10 10.75
CA GLU A 421 -4.86 2.85 11.12
C GLU A 421 -4.65 4.12 10.30
N ASN A 422 -5.01 4.13 9.01
CA ASN A 422 -4.77 5.23 8.09
C ASN A 422 -5.40 6.55 8.56
N HIS A 423 -6.66 6.47 8.98
CA HIS A 423 -7.47 7.64 9.26
C HIS A 423 -7.28 8.18 10.69
N THR A 424 -6.57 7.45 11.55
CA THR A 424 -6.21 7.91 12.90
C THR A 424 -5.08 8.94 12.90
N LYS A 425 -4.14 8.86 11.95
CA LYS A 425 -2.81 9.47 12.05
C LYS A 425 -2.52 10.62 11.08
N TYR A 426 -3.54 11.26 10.56
CA TYR A 426 -3.38 12.39 9.62
C TYR A 426 -2.48 13.53 10.14
N GLY A 427 -2.39 13.72 11.46
CA GLY A 427 -1.52 14.72 12.08
C GLY A 427 -0.03 14.45 12.00
N GLU A 428 0.39 13.21 11.68
CA GLU A 428 1.77 12.73 11.89
C GLU A 428 2.83 13.38 10.99
N PHE A 429 2.44 13.98 9.84
CA PHE A 429 3.37 14.54 8.88
C PHE A 429 3.04 15.97 8.44
N ILE A 430 2.00 16.60 9.05
CA ILE A 430 1.66 18.00 8.77
C ILE A 430 2.83 18.90 9.14
N TYR A 431 3.46 18.62 10.27
CA TYR A 431 4.61 19.36 10.77
C TYR A 431 5.79 18.44 11.09
N ALA A 432 6.98 19.01 10.95
CA ALA A 432 8.22 18.40 11.40
C ALA A 432 9.11 19.46 12.03
N TYR A 433 10.14 19.07 12.77
CA TYR A 433 11.07 20.04 13.34
C TYR A 433 12.51 19.53 13.36
N ARG A 434 13.45 20.46 13.40
CA ARG A 434 14.87 20.21 13.60
C ARG A 434 15.46 21.31 14.44
N LYS A 435 15.86 21.01 15.67
CA LYS A 435 16.32 22.00 16.67
C LYS A 435 15.27 23.10 16.89
N ASP A 436 15.52 24.31 16.39
CA ASP A 436 14.70 25.50 16.52
C ASP A 436 13.96 25.89 15.23
N THR A 437 13.93 24.99 14.25
CA THR A 437 13.27 25.14 12.96
C THR A 437 12.02 24.27 12.89
N LEU A 438 10.90 24.87 12.53
CA LEU A 438 9.62 24.21 12.29
C LEU A 438 9.35 24.13 10.79
N TYR A 439 9.10 22.92 10.27
CA TYR A 439 8.71 22.67 8.88
C TYR A 439 7.18 22.51 8.81
N VAL A 440 6.55 23.23 7.88
CA VAL A 440 5.15 23.09 7.51
C VAL A 440 5.09 22.30 6.21
N ASN A 441 4.76 21.03 6.28
CA ASN A 441 4.83 20.08 5.17
C ASN A 441 3.51 19.97 4.40
N LEU A 442 2.38 19.81 5.11
CA LEU A 442 1.07 19.60 4.50
C LEU A 442 0.12 20.75 4.89
N PHE A 443 -0.72 21.16 3.94
CA PHE A 443 -1.64 22.27 4.14
C PHE A 443 -3.03 21.73 4.56
N ILE A 444 -3.05 21.10 5.73
CA ILE A 444 -4.25 20.54 6.36
C ILE A 444 -4.63 21.40 7.57
N PRO A 445 -5.89 21.86 7.69
CA PRO A 445 -6.33 22.65 8.85
C PRO A 445 -6.03 21.95 10.16
N SER A 446 -5.24 22.59 11.01
CA SER A 446 -4.75 21.96 12.23
C SER A 446 -4.20 22.97 13.22
N GLN A 447 -4.12 22.55 14.50
CA GLN A 447 -3.40 23.28 15.53
C GLN A 447 -2.24 22.43 16.05
N LEU A 448 -1.04 22.99 15.99
CA LEU A 448 0.17 22.43 16.57
C LEU A 448 0.42 23.05 17.96
N THR A 449 0.70 22.19 18.94
CA THR A 449 1.20 22.58 20.25
C THR A 449 2.63 22.06 20.45
N TRP A 450 3.60 22.94 20.37
CA TRP A 450 5.03 22.64 20.59
C TRP A 450 5.46 23.16 21.95
N LYS A 451 5.17 22.39 23.00
CA LYS A 451 5.36 22.79 24.41
C LYS A 451 6.81 23.19 24.72
N GLU A 452 7.79 22.42 24.26
CA GLU A 452 9.22 22.60 24.54
C GLU A 452 9.75 23.92 24.00
N GLN A 453 9.10 24.49 23.00
CA GLN A 453 9.45 25.76 22.38
C GLN A 453 8.48 26.88 22.74
N GLY A 454 7.38 26.57 23.44
CA GLY A 454 6.36 27.54 23.80
C GLY A 454 5.62 28.12 22.58
N ILE A 455 5.36 27.26 21.59
CA ILE A 455 4.65 27.62 20.35
C ILE A 455 3.29 26.93 20.34
N ILE A 456 2.23 27.70 20.09
CA ILE A 456 0.96 27.19 19.61
C ILE A 456 0.71 27.87 18.25
N LEU A 457 0.59 27.06 17.19
CA LEU A 457 0.38 27.53 15.83
C LEU A 457 -0.90 26.91 15.28
N THR A 458 -1.79 27.76 14.76
CA THR A 458 -3.00 27.30 14.04
C THR A 458 -2.80 27.51 12.53
N GLN A 459 -3.03 26.46 11.75
CA GLN A 459 -3.10 26.49 10.31
C GLN A 459 -4.57 26.51 9.88
N GLU A 460 -4.98 27.63 9.27
CA GLU A 460 -6.32 27.86 8.73
C GLU A 460 -6.23 27.84 7.20
N THR A 461 -6.99 26.96 6.55
CA THR A 461 -7.05 26.85 5.10
C THR A 461 -8.30 26.11 4.66
N ARG A 462 -8.74 26.33 3.43
CA ARG A 462 -9.74 25.51 2.74
C ARG A 462 -9.12 24.68 1.62
N PHE A 463 -7.81 24.45 1.72
CA PHE A 463 -7.12 23.62 0.75
C PHE A 463 -7.75 22.21 0.71
N PRO A 464 -7.99 21.63 -0.47
CA PRO A 464 -7.53 22.07 -1.78
C PRO A 464 -8.53 22.99 -2.54
N ASP A 465 -9.70 23.32 -1.98
CA ASP A 465 -10.70 24.15 -2.69
C ASP A 465 -10.20 25.59 -2.91
N ASP A 466 -9.38 26.10 -2.00
CA ASP A 466 -8.71 27.41 -2.10
C ASP A 466 -7.22 27.25 -1.75
N GLY A 467 -6.36 27.86 -2.55
CA GLY A 467 -4.91 27.85 -2.33
C GLY A 467 -4.43 28.78 -1.21
N LYS A 468 -5.31 29.52 -0.54
CA LYS A 468 -4.97 30.40 0.57
C LYS A 468 -4.68 29.61 1.84
N VAL A 469 -3.52 29.89 2.46
CA VAL A 469 -3.11 29.33 3.75
C VAL A 469 -2.79 30.46 4.71
N THR A 470 -3.30 30.36 5.93
CA THR A 470 -3.01 31.29 7.02
C THR A 470 -2.44 30.55 8.22
N LEU A 471 -1.26 30.95 8.67
CA LEU A 471 -0.65 30.45 9.90
C LEU A 471 -0.76 31.54 10.96
N ARG A 472 -1.35 31.22 12.11
CA ARG A 472 -1.55 32.12 13.23
C ARG A 472 -0.75 31.65 14.45
N ILE A 473 0.10 32.53 14.98
CA ILE A 473 0.87 32.28 16.21
C ILE A 473 -0.03 32.60 17.42
N ASN A 474 -0.60 31.57 18.02
CA ASN A 474 -1.47 31.72 19.20
C ASN A 474 -0.68 31.89 20.48
N GLU A 475 0.51 31.20 20.57
CA GLU A 475 1.52 31.42 21.60
C GLU A 475 2.89 31.49 20.94
N ALA A 476 3.72 32.42 21.37
CA ALA A 476 4.99 32.76 20.75
C ALA A 476 6.19 32.30 21.58
N PRO A 477 7.25 31.82 20.92
CA PRO A 477 8.49 31.40 21.56
C PRO A 477 9.25 32.60 22.10
N LYS A 478 9.98 32.41 23.22
CA LYS A 478 10.81 33.46 23.82
C LYS A 478 11.99 33.87 22.93
N LYS A 479 12.47 32.95 22.10
CA LYS A 479 13.64 33.11 21.22
C LYS A 479 13.21 33.19 19.76
N LYS A 480 14.13 33.73 18.91
CA LYS A 480 13.98 33.67 17.45
C LYS A 480 13.83 32.23 16.98
N ARG A 481 12.86 31.96 16.05
CA ARG A 481 12.61 30.67 15.44
C ARG A 481 12.43 30.83 13.94
N THR A 482 12.74 29.77 13.20
CA THR A 482 12.54 29.70 11.76
C THR A 482 11.33 28.82 11.45
N LEU A 483 10.39 29.36 10.68
CA LEU A 483 9.33 28.59 10.02
C LEU A 483 9.78 28.33 8.59
N MET A 484 9.79 27.08 8.19
CA MET A 484 10.11 26.59 6.84
C MET A 484 8.81 26.15 6.18
N ILE A 485 8.30 26.96 5.24
CA ILE A 485 7.06 26.67 4.54
C ILE A 485 7.41 25.91 3.26
N ARG A 486 6.88 24.69 3.10
CA ARG A 486 7.07 23.94 1.87
C ARG A 486 6.43 24.69 0.69
N ILE A 487 7.16 24.79 -0.40
CA ILE A 487 6.66 25.22 -1.70
C ILE A 487 6.60 23.98 -2.59
N PRO A 488 5.42 23.40 -2.81
CA PRO A 488 5.27 22.18 -3.59
C PRO A 488 5.74 22.35 -5.04
N GLU A 489 6.11 21.25 -5.67
CA GLU A 489 6.51 21.25 -7.08
C GLU A 489 5.38 21.77 -8.01
N TRP A 490 4.14 21.33 -7.77
CA TRP A 490 2.96 21.74 -8.53
C TRP A 490 2.62 23.24 -8.39
N ALA A 491 3.12 23.91 -7.34
CA ALA A 491 2.92 25.34 -7.11
C ALA A 491 4.02 26.22 -7.72
N ASN A 492 4.88 25.68 -8.59
CA ASN A 492 6.04 26.39 -9.14
C ASN A 492 5.65 27.67 -9.88
N GLN A 493 6.26 28.80 -9.50
CA GLN A 493 6.05 30.11 -10.10
C GLN A 493 7.41 30.77 -10.44
N SER A 494 7.59 31.11 -11.71
CA SER A 494 8.78 31.88 -12.18
C SER A 494 8.90 33.27 -11.57
N LYS A 495 7.79 33.87 -11.14
CA LYS A 495 7.75 35.26 -10.59
C LYS A 495 7.94 35.34 -9.08
N GLY A 496 8.17 34.19 -8.40
CA GLY A 496 8.33 34.10 -6.95
C GLY A 496 7.00 34.04 -6.17
N TYR A 497 7.13 33.93 -4.86
CA TYR A 497 6.02 33.75 -3.91
C TYR A 497 5.83 34.98 -3.04
N SER A 498 4.57 35.35 -2.84
CA SER A 498 4.20 36.45 -1.96
C SER A 498 3.72 35.93 -0.62
N VAL A 499 4.37 36.35 0.44
CA VAL A 499 3.98 36.07 1.81
C VAL A 499 3.64 37.38 2.51
N SER A 500 2.50 37.43 3.20
CA SER A 500 2.14 38.55 4.06
C SER A 500 2.37 38.17 5.52
N ILE A 501 3.05 39.04 6.26
CA ILE A 501 3.19 38.91 7.72
C ILE A 501 2.56 40.15 8.33
N ASN A 502 1.51 39.98 9.12
CA ASN A 502 0.72 41.06 9.73
C ASN A 502 0.29 42.13 8.72
N GLY A 503 -0.19 41.69 7.54
CA GLY A 503 -0.59 42.59 6.46
C GLY A 503 0.56 43.18 5.64
N LYS A 504 1.81 43.07 6.07
CA LYS A 504 2.99 43.53 5.33
C LYS A 504 3.45 42.45 4.34
N ARG A 505 3.35 42.76 3.06
CA ARG A 505 3.70 41.85 1.96
C ARG A 505 5.21 41.81 1.72
N LYS A 506 5.76 40.59 1.54
CA LYS A 506 7.13 40.35 1.12
C LYS A 506 7.15 39.37 -0.04
N MET A 507 7.95 39.68 -1.05
CA MET A 507 8.19 38.78 -2.17
C MET A 507 9.46 37.96 -1.92
N PHE A 508 9.36 36.65 -2.22
CA PHE A 508 10.47 35.72 -2.20
C PHE A 508 10.66 35.17 -3.60
N VAL A 509 11.83 35.42 -4.18
CA VAL A 509 12.22 34.81 -5.46
C VAL A 509 13.01 33.56 -5.15
N MET A 510 12.51 32.42 -5.62
CA MET A 510 13.16 31.12 -5.48
C MET A 510 13.58 30.64 -6.88
N ALA A 511 14.78 30.09 -6.98
CA ALA A 511 15.38 29.72 -8.26
C ALA A 511 14.59 28.55 -8.93
N LYS A 512 14.00 27.69 -8.13
CA LYS A 512 13.15 26.56 -8.56
C LYS A 512 12.05 26.32 -7.52
N GLY A 513 10.94 25.72 -7.93
CA GLY A 513 9.97 25.13 -7.00
C GLY A 513 10.56 23.95 -6.22
N ASN A 514 9.73 23.30 -5.41
CA ASN A 514 10.11 22.13 -4.61
C ASN A 514 11.22 22.44 -3.59
N GLN A 515 10.99 23.47 -2.79
CA GLN A 515 11.92 23.98 -1.75
C GLN A 515 11.14 24.40 -0.52
N TYR A 516 11.89 24.72 0.55
CA TYR A 516 11.36 25.37 1.73
C TYR A 516 11.64 26.87 1.73
N LEU A 517 10.60 27.66 2.01
CA LEU A 517 10.69 29.10 2.15
C LEU A 517 10.95 29.46 3.62
N PRO A 518 12.13 30.04 3.96
CA PRO A 518 12.49 30.34 5.34
C PRO A 518 11.90 31.68 5.81
N LEU A 519 11.19 31.65 6.93
CA LEU A 519 10.71 32.82 7.64
C LEU A 519 11.33 32.85 9.05
N SER A 520 12.38 33.61 9.23
CA SER A 520 13.17 33.64 10.46
C SER A 520 13.05 34.98 11.19
N ARG A 521 12.40 34.96 12.38
CA ARG A 521 12.25 36.15 13.23
C ARG A 521 11.93 35.78 14.67
N LYS A 522 11.91 36.78 15.57
CA LYS A 522 11.27 36.68 16.88
C LYS A 522 9.77 36.81 16.62
N TRP A 523 9.04 35.74 16.81
CA TRP A 523 7.59 35.68 16.66
C TRP A 523 6.91 36.27 17.90
N GLU A 524 5.73 36.88 17.68
CA GLU A 524 4.89 37.42 18.74
C GLU A 524 3.50 36.77 18.70
N LYS A 525 2.87 36.69 19.88
CA LYS A 525 1.47 36.22 19.96
C LYS A 525 0.59 37.11 19.10
N GLY A 526 -0.23 36.51 18.26
CA GLY A 526 -1.10 37.20 17.31
C GLY A 526 -0.47 37.45 15.94
N ASP A 527 0.83 37.11 15.72
CA ASP A 527 1.42 37.17 14.37
C ASP A 527 0.63 36.29 13.41
N VAL A 528 0.33 36.82 12.22
CA VAL A 528 -0.41 36.16 11.16
C VAL A 528 0.42 36.13 9.89
N ILE A 529 0.69 34.92 9.40
CA ILE A 529 1.37 34.69 8.13
C ILE A 529 0.34 34.19 7.11
N THR A 530 0.21 34.85 5.98
CA THR A 530 -0.71 34.44 4.90
C THR A 530 0.04 34.33 3.59
N PHE A 531 -0.20 33.26 2.87
CA PHE A 531 0.32 33.02 1.52
C PHE A 531 -0.71 32.29 0.67
N HIS A 532 -0.47 32.25 -0.63
CA HIS A 532 -1.31 31.59 -1.60
C HIS A 532 -0.50 30.64 -2.45
N LEU A 533 -0.97 29.39 -2.56
CA LEU A 533 -0.42 28.34 -3.39
C LEU A 533 -1.20 28.30 -4.71
N PRO A 534 -0.59 28.66 -5.83
CA PRO A 534 -1.28 28.73 -7.10
C PRO A 534 -1.46 27.34 -7.71
N MET A 535 -2.64 26.77 -7.58
CA MET A 535 -2.99 25.53 -8.24
C MET A 535 -3.30 25.76 -9.72
N LYS A 536 -2.87 24.82 -10.55
CA LYS A 536 -3.12 24.81 -12.00
C LYS A 536 -3.58 23.41 -12.40
N VAL A 537 -4.35 23.35 -13.47
CA VAL A 537 -4.63 22.09 -14.16
C VAL A 537 -3.34 21.61 -14.83
N SER A 538 -3.05 20.34 -14.67
CA SER A 538 -1.99 19.63 -15.38
C SER A 538 -2.53 18.30 -15.87
N VAL A 539 -1.85 17.72 -16.86
CA VAL A 539 -2.15 16.41 -17.41
C VAL A 539 -0.95 15.50 -17.19
N GLU A 540 -1.23 14.27 -16.81
CA GLU A 540 -0.23 13.23 -16.57
C GLU A 540 -0.57 11.99 -17.39
N GLN A 541 0.35 11.60 -18.29
CA GLN A 541 0.20 10.39 -19.07
C GLN A 541 0.55 9.18 -18.21
N ILE A 542 -0.12 8.05 -18.42
CA ILE A 542 0.24 6.79 -17.75
C ILE A 542 1.71 6.45 -18.04
N PRO A 543 2.48 5.87 -17.08
CA PRO A 543 3.94 5.80 -17.19
C PRO A 543 4.49 5.05 -18.42
N ASP A 544 3.80 4.05 -18.97
CA ASP A 544 4.21 3.31 -20.17
C ASP A 544 3.89 4.04 -21.50
N LYS A 545 3.52 5.31 -21.42
CA LYS A 545 3.26 6.18 -22.58
C LYS A 545 2.10 5.76 -23.49
N LYS A 546 1.17 4.92 -22.98
CA LYS A 546 -0.09 4.67 -23.69
C LYS A 546 -0.97 5.92 -23.74
N ASP A 547 -1.94 5.95 -24.66
CA ASP A 547 -2.86 7.06 -24.88
C ASP A 547 -3.94 7.16 -23.77
N TYR A 548 -3.49 7.14 -22.50
CA TYR A 548 -4.30 7.33 -21.30
C TYR A 548 -3.74 8.46 -20.45
N TYR A 549 -4.59 9.41 -20.10
CA TYR A 549 -4.22 10.64 -19.40
C TYR A 549 -5.11 10.85 -18.18
N ALA A 550 -4.50 11.30 -17.09
CA ALA A 550 -5.18 11.77 -15.89
C ALA A 550 -5.03 13.29 -15.76
N PHE A 551 -6.05 13.93 -15.21
CA PHE A 551 -6.04 15.37 -14.93
C PHE A 551 -5.82 15.61 -13.45
N LEU A 552 -5.01 16.64 -13.16
CA LEU A 552 -4.74 17.08 -11.81
C LEU A 552 -4.97 18.56 -11.65
N TYR A 553 -5.43 18.96 -10.48
CA TYR A 553 -5.46 20.36 -10.05
C TYR A 553 -4.58 20.53 -8.81
N GLY A 554 -3.40 21.09 -8.99
CA GLY A 554 -2.34 20.99 -7.98
C GLY A 554 -1.99 19.53 -7.71
N PRO A 555 -2.06 19.03 -6.46
CA PRO A 555 -1.79 17.62 -6.14
C PRO A 555 -3.00 16.70 -6.29
N ILE A 556 -4.18 17.27 -6.60
CA ILE A 556 -5.47 16.57 -6.57
C ILE A 556 -5.77 15.95 -7.92
N VAL A 557 -5.98 14.66 -7.96
CA VAL A 557 -6.47 13.93 -9.13
C VAL A 557 -7.95 14.21 -9.32
N LEU A 558 -8.32 14.54 -10.54
CA LEU A 558 -9.70 14.78 -10.96
C LEU A 558 -10.25 13.51 -11.61
N ALA A 559 -11.50 13.18 -11.29
CA ALA A 559 -12.20 12.03 -11.84
C ALA A 559 -13.60 12.41 -12.28
N ALA A 560 -14.13 11.71 -13.27
CA ALA A 560 -15.51 11.84 -13.68
C ALA A 560 -16.33 10.63 -13.25
N SER A 561 -17.58 10.84 -12.83
CA SER A 561 -18.57 9.78 -12.69
C SER A 561 -18.94 9.26 -14.08
N THR A 562 -19.01 7.93 -14.20
CA THR A 562 -19.45 7.23 -15.42
C THR A 562 -20.75 6.45 -15.21
N GLY A 563 -21.47 6.74 -14.14
CA GLY A 563 -22.77 6.15 -13.83
C GLY A 563 -22.84 5.53 -12.44
N THR A 564 -24.05 5.13 -12.06
CA THR A 564 -24.34 4.52 -10.75
C THR A 564 -25.02 3.15 -10.89
N GLU A 565 -25.13 2.62 -12.11
CA GLU A 565 -25.76 1.33 -12.38
C GLU A 565 -24.76 0.19 -12.21
N HIS A 566 -25.28 -1.01 -11.91
CA HIS A 566 -24.49 -2.23 -11.80
C HIS A 566 -23.32 -2.13 -10.79
N LEU A 567 -23.61 -1.55 -9.62
CA LEU A 567 -22.69 -1.49 -8.49
C LEU A 567 -22.86 -2.71 -7.57
N ASP A 568 -22.96 -3.92 -8.14
CA ASP A 568 -23.20 -5.14 -7.39
C ASP A 568 -22.04 -5.39 -6.42
N GLY A 569 -22.34 -5.68 -5.15
CA GLY A 569 -21.33 -5.83 -4.10
C GLY A 569 -20.61 -4.52 -3.72
N LEU A 570 -21.20 -3.34 -3.95
CA LEU A 570 -20.63 -2.05 -3.56
C LEU A 570 -20.23 -2.00 -2.08
N TYR A 571 -21.03 -2.62 -1.22
CA TYR A 571 -20.69 -2.93 0.17
C TYR A 571 -20.50 -4.44 0.29
N ALA A 572 -19.31 -4.83 0.72
CA ALA A 572 -18.89 -6.21 0.72
C ALA A 572 -19.74 -7.08 1.67
N ASP A 573 -20.00 -8.29 1.25
CA ASP A 573 -20.54 -9.34 2.09
C ASP A 573 -19.42 -10.05 2.89
N ASP A 574 -19.73 -11.16 3.56
CA ASP A 574 -18.78 -11.94 4.34
C ASP A 574 -18.03 -13.00 3.52
N SER A 575 -18.22 -13.03 2.19
CA SER A 575 -17.46 -13.91 1.32
C SER A 575 -15.98 -13.56 1.33
N ARG A 576 -15.12 -14.55 1.16
CA ARG A 576 -13.67 -14.39 1.21
C ARG A 576 -13.16 -13.38 0.17
N GLY A 577 -13.75 -13.35 -1.03
CA GLY A 577 -13.45 -12.44 -2.13
C GLY A 577 -14.34 -11.20 -2.19
N GLY A 578 -15.13 -10.91 -1.15
CA GLY A 578 -16.11 -9.80 -1.14
C GLY A 578 -15.53 -8.41 -1.37
N HIS A 579 -14.21 -8.25 -1.26
CA HIS A 579 -13.48 -6.99 -1.54
C HIS A 579 -13.28 -6.71 -3.04
N ILE A 580 -13.58 -7.67 -3.93
CA ILE A 580 -13.40 -7.54 -5.38
C ILE A 580 -14.72 -7.10 -5.99
N ALA A 581 -14.69 -6.03 -6.77
CA ALA A 581 -15.86 -5.55 -7.49
C ALA A 581 -16.32 -6.58 -8.53
N ASN A 582 -17.54 -7.09 -8.38
CA ASN A 582 -18.11 -8.19 -9.17
C ASN A 582 -19.28 -7.78 -10.07
N GLY A 583 -19.65 -6.49 -10.10
CA GLY A 583 -20.68 -5.96 -10.98
C GLY A 583 -20.25 -6.01 -12.44
N LYS A 584 -21.23 -5.94 -13.32
CA LYS A 584 -21.03 -5.95 -14.77
C LYS A 584 -19.91 -4.98 -15.18
N GLN A 585 -18.93 -5.47 -15.93
CA GLN A 585 -17.91 -4.60 -16.53
C GLN A 585 -18.55 -3.82 -17.69
N ILE A 586 -18.44 -2.50 -17.63
CA ILE A 586 -18.86 -1.63 -18.74
C ILE A 586 -17.80 -1.73 -19.83
N PRO A 587 -18.21 -1.93 -21.10
CA PRO A 587 -17.30 -1.91 -22.25
C PRO A 587 -16.51 -0.60 -22.32
N LEU A 588 -15.21 -0.67 -22.59
CA LEU A 588 -14.35 0.53 -22.64
C LEU A 588 -14.78 1.53 -23.71
N GLN A 589 -15.48 1.08 -24.75
CA GLN A 589 -16.06 1.96 -25.77
C GLN A 589 -17.27 2.78 -25.29
N GLU A 590 -17.89 2.39 -24.19
CA GLU A 590 -19.01 3.11 -23.57
C GLU A 590 -18.53 4.13 -22.52
N VAL A 591 -17.22 4.10 -22.19
CA VAL A 591 -16.62 5.01 -21.22
C VAL A 591 -16.08 6.25 -21.95
N PRO A 592 -16.15 7.45 -21.34
CA PRO A 592 -15.69 8.68 -21.99
C PRO A 592 -14.24 8.61 -22.49
N MET A 593 -14.05 8.77 -23.79
CA MET A 593 -12.77 8.97 -24.46
C MET A 593 -12.68 10.41 -24.96
N LEU A 594 -11.52 11.06 -24.78
CA LEU A 594 -11.31 12.46 -25.11
C LEU A 594 -10.70 12.58 -26.51
N ILE A 595 -11.31 13.38 -27.37
CA ILE A 595 -10.86 13.60 -28.75
C ILE A 595 -10.07 14.92 -28.82
N GLY A 596 -8.85 14.85 -29.37
CA GLY A 596 -7.94 15.99 -29.48
C GLY A 596 -6.52 15.65 -29.00
N ASN A 597 -5.62 16.62 -28.98
CA ASN A 597 -4.30 16.45 -28.39
C ASN A 597 -4.30 16.81 -26.87
N PRO A 598 -3.35 16.29 -26.05
CA PRO A 598 -3.34 16.52 -24.61
C PRO A 598 -3.35 17.99 -24.18
N ASP A 599 -2.68 18.88 -24.92
CA ASP A 599 -2.64 20.30 -24.62
C ASP A 599 -3.98 21.01 -24.87
N SER A 600 -4.69 20.65 -25.95
CA SER A 600 -6.02 21.17 -26.21
C SER A 600 -7.05 20.67 -25.20
N ILE A 601 -6.96 19.40 -24.84
CA ILE A 601 -7.79 18.76 -23.82
C ILE A 601 -7.64 19.47 -22.47
N CYS A 602 -6.41 19.76 -22.04
CA CYS A 602 -6.17 20.48 -20.78
C CYS A 602 -6.78 21.89 -20.78
N LYS A 603 -6.76 22.60 -21.93
CA LYS A 603 -7.35 23.93 -22.08
C LYS A 603 -8.88 23.91 -22.12
N SER A 604 -9.48 22.79 -22.45
CA SER A 604 -10.94 22.61 -22.49
C SER A 604 -11.56 22.39 -21.11
N LEU A 605 -10.73 22.20 -20.07
CA LEU A 605 -11.18 22.13 -18.68
C LEU A 605 -11.42 23.54 -18.11
N GLN A 606 -12.63 23.83 -17.73
CA GLN A 606 -13.03 25.11 -17.12
C GLN A 606 -13.46 24.88 -15.66
N LYS A 607 -12.75 25.55 -14.73
CA LYS A 607 -13.12 25.52 -13.31
C LYS A 607 -14.41 26.28 -13.10
N GLU A 608 -15.37 25.67 -12.43
CA GLU A 608 -16.62 26.32 -12.07
C GLU A 608 -16.42 27.33 -10.94
N GLN A 609 -17.26 28.40 -10.95
CA GLN A 609 -17.26 29.43 -9.92
C GLN A 609 -18.09 29.02 -8.71
N ASN A 610 -17.76 27.88 -8.11
CA ASN A 610 -18.40 27.40 -6.88
C ASN A 610 -17.37 27.31 -5.74
N SER A 611 -17.83 26.98 -4.53
CA SER A 611 -16.98 26.90 -3.33
C SER A 611 -16.12 25.64 -3.27
N ARG A 612 -16.41 24.64 -4.12
CA ARG A 612 -15.70 23.36 -4.21
C ARG A 612 -15.05 23.20 -5.56
N ILE A 613 -14.00 22.40 -5.64
CA ILE A 613 -13.36 22.05 -6.91
C ILE A 613 -14.34 21.26 -7.77
N THR A 614 -14.72 21.85 -8.90
CA THR A 614 -15.49 21.22 -9.98
C THR A 614 -15.00 21.79 -11.29
N PHE A 615 -14.85 20.96 -12.29
CA PHE A 615 -14.46 21.33 -13.65
C PHE A 615 -15.46 20.77 -14.64
N SER A 616 -15.83 21.59 -15.61
CA SER A 616 -16.57 21.17 -16.81
C SER A 616 -15.59 20.99 -17.95
N TYR A 617 -15.64 19.85 -18.64
CA TYR A 617 -14.88 19.61 -19.85
C TYR A 617 -15.72 19.96 -21.07
N ASN A 618 -15.29 20.95 -21.82
CA ASN A 618 -16.00 21.49 -23.00
C ASN A 618 -15.35 21.04 -24.32
N GLY A 619 -14.48 20.05 -24.32
CA GLY A 619 -13.91 19.46 -25.52
C GLY A 619 -14.80 18.33 -26.07
N GLU A 620 -14.38 17.75 -27.18
CA GLU A 620 -15.06 16.62 -27.81
C GLU A 620 -14.85 15.32 -26.99
N VAL A 621 -15.95 14.59 -26.75
CA VAL A 621 -15.98 13.32 -25.97
C VAL A 621 -16.72 12.27 -26.76
N TYR A 622 -16.23 11.04 -26.75
CA TYR A 622 -16.91 9.89 -27.28
C TYR A 622 -17.14 8.82 -26.18
N PRO A 623 -18.31 8.19 -26.07
CA PRO A 623 -19.57 8.53 -26.78
C PRO A 623 -20.02 9.97 -26.45
N ALA A 624 -20.74 10.58 -27.39
CA ALA A 624 -21.29 11.92 -27.20
C ALA A 624 -22.16 11.94 -25.91
N GLN A 625 -21.93 12.94 -25.07
CA GLN A 625 -22.63 13.12 -23.80
C GLN A 625 -23.68 14.20 -23.94
N ASP A 626 -24.85 14.00 -23.34
CA ASP A 626 -25.91 15.02 -23.31
C ASP A 626 -25.55 16.26 -22.49
N LYS A 627 -24.59 16.11 -21.56
CA LYS A 627 -24.06 17.17 -20.70
C LYS A 627 -22.54 17.17 -20.77
N ALA A 628 -21.94 18.33 -20.50
CA ALA A 628 -20.49 18.44 -20.33
C ALA A 628 -19.99 17.46 -19.27
N LEU A 629 -18.87 16.81 -19.54
CA LEU A 629 -18.24 15.88 -18.60
C LEU A 629 -17.76 16.67 -17.38
N GLU A 630 -18.32 16.34 -16.20
CA GLU A 630 -17.94 16.96 -14.94
C GLU A 630 -16.80 16.19 -14.29
N LEU A 631 -15.73 16.89 -13.88
CA LEU A 631 -14.62 16.34 -13.15
C LEU A 631 -14.55 16.94 -11.74
N VAL A 632 -14.47 16.06 -10.74
CA VAL A 632 -14.38 16.41 -9.32
C VAL A 632 -13.15 15.75 -8.70
N PRO A 633 -12.67 16.20 -7.52
CA PRO A 633 -11.62 15.51 -6.79
C PRO A 633 -11.97 14.04 -6.56
N PHE A 634 -11.07 13.13 -6.93
CA PHE A 634 -11.31 11.69 -6.83
C PHE A 634 -11.67 11.23 -5.41
N PHE A 635 -11.11 11.87 -4.38
CA PHE A 635 -11.45 11.58 -2.99
C PHE A 635 -12.85 12.01 -2.56
N ARG A 636 -13.61 12.71 -3.42
CA ARG A 636 -15.02 13.09 -3.20
C ARG A 636 -16.01 12.31 -4.04
N LEU A 637 -15.52 11.47 -4.95
CA LEU A 637 -16.35 10.70 -5.86
C LEU A 637 -16.55 9.29 -5.29
N HIS A 638 -17.64 9.07 -4.58
CA HIS A 638 -18.00 7.80 -3.95
C HIS A 638 -19.28 7.23 -4.54
N ASN A 639 -19.58 5.96 -4.26
CA ASN A 639 -20.83 5.27 -4.63
C ASN A 639 -21.17 5.38 -6.13
N SER A 640 -20.15 5.36 -6.98
CA SER A 640 -20.24 5.60 -8.41
C SER A 640 -19.16 4.82 -9.17
N ARG A 641 -19.45 4.48 -10.39
CA ARG A 641 -18.45 4.15 -11.40
C ARG A 641 -17.70 5.42 -11.80
N TYR A 642 -16.42 5.28 -12.16
CA TYR A 642 -15.58 6.44 -12.42
C TYR A 642 -14.54 6.21 -13.53
N ALA A 643 -14.05 7.32 -14.07
CA ALA A 643 -12.82 7.37 -14.85
C ALA A 643 -11.84 8.33 -14.18
N VAL A 644 -10.62 7.83 -13.90
CA VAL A 644 -9.46 8.62 -13.48
C VAL A 644 -8.51 8.82 -14.65
N TYR A 645 -8.23 7.74 -15.39
CA TYR A 645 -7.54 7.79 -16.66
C TYR A 645 -8.57 7.82 -17.80
N PHE A 646 -8.37 8.72 -18.72
CA PHE A 646 -9.18 8.87 -19.92
C PHE A 646 -8.35 8.46 -21.13
N ARG A 647 -8.88 7.58 -21.97
CA ARG A 647 -8.25 7.34 -23.26
C ARG A 647 -8.34 8.59 -24.10
N GLN A 648 -7.28 8.89 -24.85
CA GLN A 648 -7.20 10.03 -25.76
C GLN A 648 -6.95 9.52 -27.16
N ALA A 649 -7.57 10.14 -28.15
CA ALA A 649 -7.32 9.86 -29.55
C ALA A 649 -7.33 11.15 -30.38
N SER A 650 -6.53 11.20 -31.44
CA SER A 650 -6.76 12.20 -32.51
C SER A 650 -8.00 11.82 -33.31
N GLU A 651 -8.59 12.78 -34.01
CA GLU A 651 -9.74 12.53 -34.91
C GLU A 651 -9.44 11.43 -35.95
N GLU A 652 -8.22 11.36 -36.44
CA GLU A 652 -7.80 10.36 -37.43
C GLU A 652 -7.71 8.96 -36.85
N GLN A 653 -7.22 8.83 -35.61
CA GLN A 653 -7.06 7.55 -34.92
C GLN A 653 -8.40 6.98 -34.44
N PHE A 654 -9.37 7.84 -34.22
CA PHE A 654 -10.60 7.52 -33.51
C PHE A 654 -11.36 6.32 -34.13
N LYS A 655 -11.53 6.29 -35.48
CA LYS A 655 -12.27 5.20 -36.15
C LYS A 655 -11.59 3.83 -35.98
N ALA A 656 -10.26 3.77 -36.14
CA ALA A 656 -9.51 2.55 -35.98
C ALA A 656 -9.57 2.02 -34.55
N ILE A 657 -9.47 2.95 -33.57
CA ILE A 657 -9.58 2.63 -32.14
C ILE A 657 -10.96 2.07 -31.80
N GLN A 658 -12.04 2.63 -32.35
CA GLN A 658 -13.40 2.10 -32.12
C GLN A 658 -13.54 0.64 -32.56
N GLU A 659 -13.06 0.29 -33.76
CA GLU A 659 -13.15 -1.06 -34.27
C GLU A 659 -12.32 -2.05 -33.45
N GLU A 660 -11.11 -1.64 -33.05
CA GLU A 660 -10.23 -2.45 -32.20
C GLU A 660 -10.85 -2.69 -30.83
N MET A 661 -11.31 -1.62 -30.17
CA MET A 661 -11.93 -1.71 -28.84
C MET A 661 -13.20 -2.57 -28.87
N ALA A 662 -14.09 -2.36 -29.87
CA ALA A 662 -15.31 -3.14 -30.01
C ALA A 662 -15.02 -4.64 -30.19
N THR A 663 -13.98 -4.97 -30.95
CA THR A 663 -13.59 -6.37 -31.19
C THR A 663 -12.99 -7.02 -29.97
N ALA A 664 -12.07 -6.33 -29.29
CA ALA A 664 -11.42 -6.84 -28.08
C ALA A 664 -12.42 -7.02 -26.93
N GLU A 665 -13.26 -6.02 -26.70
CA GLU A 665 -14.26 -6.04 -25.62
C GLU A 665 -15.34 -7.11 -25.86
N ARG A 666 -15.81 -7.27 -27.11
CA ARG A 666 -16.76 -8.34 -27.42
C ARG A 666 -16.17 -9.70 -27.08
N LYS A 667 -14.93 -9.99 -27.47
CA LYS A 667 -14.26 -11.25 -27.13
C LYS A 667 -14.11 -11.45 -25.62
N ALA A 668 -13.72 -10.40 -24.91
CA ALA A 668 -13.57 -10.47 -23.45
C ALA A 668 -14.93 -10.68 -22.75
N THR A 669 -15.97 -9.97 -23.19
CA THR A 669 -17.33 -10.09 -22.64
C THR A 669 -17.93 -11.48 -22.95
N GLU A 670 -17.76 -11.99 -24.16
CA GLU A 670 -18.19 -13.36 -24.52
C GLU A 670 -17.51 -14.40 -23.64
N LEU A 671 -16.19 -14.29 -23.45
CA LEU A 671 -15.45 -15.20 -22.59
C LEU A 671 -15.90 -15.09 -21.12
N ALA A 672 -16.08 -13.87 -20.61
CA ALA A 672 -16.55 -13.64 -19.24
C ALA A 672 -17.96 -14.24 -19.00
N ASN A 673 -18.89 -14.03 -19.95
CA ASN A 673 -20.26 -14.56 -19.88
C ASN A 673 -20.33 -16.09 -19.96
N GLN A 674 -19.38 -16.72 -20.61
CA GLN A 674 -19.24 -18.17 -20.69
C GLN A 674 -18.51 -18.76 -19.46
N THR A 675 -17.78 -17.94 -18.70
CA THR A 675 -16.99 -18.43 -17.58
C THR A 675 -17.88 -18.80 -16.41
N ILE A 676 -17.72 -20.03 -15.93
CA ILE A 676 -18.35 -20.56 -14.73
C ILE A 676 -17.42 -20.35 -13.53
N ASP A 677 -16.12 -20.64 -13.74
CA ASP A 677 -15.10 -20.57 -12.70
C ASP A 677 -13.74 -20.22 -13.29
N LEU A 678 -12.89 -19.52 -12.52
CA LEU A 678 -11.61 -19.01 -12.97
C LEU A 678 -10.58 -19.00 -11.86
N ILE A 679 -9.41 -19.57 -12.12
CA ILE A 679 -8.30 -19.64 -11.18
C ILE A 679 -7.05 -19.10 -11.86
N PHE A 680 -6.30 -18.27 -11.13
CA PHE A 680 -4.97 -17.83 -11.51
C PHE A 680 -3.92 -18.52 -10.62
N PRO A 681 -3.30 -19.62 -11.11
CA PRO A 681 -2.27 -20.33 -10.37
C PRO A 681 -1.09 -19.43 -9.98
N GLY A 682 -0.65 -19.53 -8.72
CA GLY A 682 0.41 -18.71 -8.18
C GLY A 682 -0.05 -17.39 -7.54
N GLU A 683 -1.34 -17.06 -7.62
CA GLU A 683 -1.93 -15.92 -6.93
C GLU A 683 -2.65 -16.36 -5.66
N GLN A 684 -2.41 -15.63 -4.57
CA GLN A 684 -2.83 -16.06 -3.23
C GLN A 684 -4.35 -16.25 -3.11
N GLN A 685 -5.13 -15.23 -3.46
CA GLN A 685 -6.58 -15.26 -3.24
C GLN A 685 -7.26 -16.31 -4.14
N PRO A 686 -7.06 -16.34 -5.46
CA PRO A 686 -7.65 -17.36 -6.31
C PRO A 686 -7.32 -18.78 -5.88
N GLU A 687 -6.07 -19.07 -5.50
CA GLU A 687 -5.66 -20.39 -5.05
C GLU A 687 -6.30 -20.77 -3.72
N SER A 688 -6.36 -19.83 -2.76
CA SER A 688 -6.98 -20.05 -1.46
C SER A 688 -8.50 -20.27 -1.57
N ASP A 689 -9.18 -19.49 -2.41
CA ASP A 689 -10.63 -19.58 -2.64
C ASP A 689 -11.04 -20.92 -3.30
N HIS A 690 -10.07 -21.55 -3.96
CA HIS A 690 -10.26 -22.85 -4.62
C HIS A 690 -9.57 -24.00 -3.86
N GLY A 691 -9.22 -23.80 -2.59
CA GLY A 691 -8.70 -24.84 -1.71
C GLY A 691 -7.47 -25.54 -2.28
N ILE A 692 -6.45 -24.76 -2.69
CA ILE A 692 -5.18 -25.26 -3.25
C ILE A 692 -4.61 -26.43 -2.44
N GLN A 693 -4.26 -27.51 -3.13
CA GLN A 693 -3.55 -28.66 -2.60
C GLN A 693 -2.36 -28.97 -3.47
N TYR A 694 -1.21 -29.31 -2.88
CA TYR A 694 -0.01 -29.60 -3.68
C TYR A 694 1.01 -30.47 -2.96
N GLU A 695 1.86 -31.10 -3.75
CA GLU A 695 3.05 -31.83 -3.31
C GLU A 695 4.20 -31.52 -4.25
N GLN A 696 5.36 -31.10 -3.72
CA GLN A 696 6.54 -30.72 -4.48
C GLN A 696 6.24 -29.74 -5.62
N ALA A 697 5.51 -28.66 -5.31
CA ALA A 697 5.13 -27.62 -6.24
C ALA A 697 5.81 -26.30 -5.92
N GLU A 698 5.99 -25.48 -6.94
CA GLU A 698 6.52 -24.13 -6.82
C GLU A 698 5.67 -23.14 -7.63
N THR A 699 5.74 -21.88 -7.26
CA THR A 699 5.13 -20.76 -7.98
C THR A 699 6.22 -19.88 -8.58
N GLY A 700 5.90 -19.15 -9.63
CA GLY A 700 6.79 -18.19 -10.25
C GLY A 700 6.02 -17.22 -11.14
N THR A 701 6.76 -16.33 -11.78
CA THR A 701 6.20 -15.33 -12.70
C THR A 701 6.95 -15.38 -14.03
N ASN A 702 6.20 -15.26 -15.13
CA ASN A 702 6.77 -15.08 -16.45
C ASN A 702 6.05 -13.93 -17.14
N LYS A 703 6.79 -12.87 -17.46
CA LYS A 703 6.23 -11.58 -17.88
C LYS A 703 5.41 -11.01 -16.70
N ASP A 704 4.12 -10.79 -16.91
CA ASP A 704 3.16 -10.29 -15.93
C ASP A 704 2.17 -11.36 -15.43
N ARG A 705 2.42 -12.65 -15.76
CA ARG A 705 1.54 -13.76 -15.39
C ARG A 705 2.19 -14.67 -14.38
N HIS A 706 1.45 -14.97 -13.32
CA HIS A 706 1.83 -15.97 -12.32
C HIS A 706 1.58 -17.37 -12.84
N PHE A 707 2.32 -18.32 -12.30
CA PHE A 707 2.11 -19.73 -12.59
C PHE A 707 2.37 -20.62 -11.38
N ARG A 708 1.84 -21.84 -11.44
CA ARG A 708 2.25 -22.95 -10.58
C ARG A 708 2.70 -24.11 -11.45
N ARG A 709 3.74 -24.83 -11.00
CA ARG A 709 4.18 -26.12 -11.56
C ARG A 709 4.64 -27.03 -10.43
N ALA A 710 4.72 -28.34 -10.70
CA ALA A 710 5.08 -29.32 -9.70
C ALA A 710 5.95 -30.45 -10.25
N LYS A 711 6.82 -31.03 -9.40
CA LYS A 711 7.42 -32.36 -9.60
C LYS A 711 6.46 -33.47 -9.13
N GLY A 712 5.69 -33.23 -8.10
CA GLY A 712 4.61 -34.09 -7.66
C GLY A 712 3.31 -33.74 -8.33
N TRP A 713 2.48 -32.94 -7.68
CA TRP A 713 1.20 -32.50 -8.23
C TRP A 713 0.72 -31.20 -7.55
N PHE A 714 -0.25 -30.53 -8.18
CA PHE A 714 -1.06 -29.48 -7.56
C PHE A 714 -2.48 -29.54 -8.09
N GLY A 715 -3.43 -28.95 -7.35
CA GLY A 715 -4.83 -28.98 -7.77
C GLY A 715 -5.74 -28.06 -6.96
N TYR A 716 -6.95 -27.89 -7.46
CA TYR A 716 -7.95 -26.93 -7.01
C TYR A 716 -9.35 -27.53 -6.99
N GLN A 717 -10.24 -26.99 -6.17
CA GLN A 717 -11.67 -27.26 -6.20
C GLN A 717 -12.36 -26.29 -7.17
N LEU A 718 -12.64 -26.74 -8.40
CA LEU A 718 -13.45 -25.98 -9.35
C LEU A 718 -14.90 -25.89 -8.91
N LYS A 719 -15.49 -24.73 -9.01
CA LYS A 719 -16.95 -24.50 -8.83
C LYS A 719 -17.66 -24.91 -10.12
N VAL A 720 -18.53 -25.91 -10.07
CA VAL A 720 -19.17 -26.50 -11.26
C VAL A 720 -20.66 -26.17 -11.29
N LYS A 721 -21.14 -25.73 -12.45
CA LYS A 721 -22.56 -25.56 -12.78
C LYS A 721 -22.98 -26.59 -13.83
N GLU A 722 -24.27 -26.79 -13.99
CA GLU A 722 -24.83 -27.80 -14.90
C GLU A 722 -24.43 -27.63 -16.37
N GLU A 723 -24.18 -26.36 -16.79
CA GLU A 723 -23.80 -26.03 -18.16
C GLU A 723 -22.30 -26.23 -18.46
N ALA A 724 -21.49 -26.67 -17.51
CA ALA A 724 -20.05 -26.85 -17.70
C ALA A 724 -19.75 -27.80 -18.86
N SER A 725 -19.06 -27.29 -19.90
CA SER A 725 -18.80 -28.05 -21.11
C SER A 725 -17.34 -28.02 -21.57
N ARG A 726 -16.58 -27.04 -21.14
CA ARG A 726 -15.21 -26.80 -21.65
C ARG A 726 -14.26 -26.33 -20.57
N LEU A 727 -13.04 -26.87 -20.58
CA LEU A 727 -11.96 -26.46 -19.69
C LEU A 727 -10.86 -25.79 -20.52
N LEU A 728 -10.47 -24.57 -20.15
CA LEU A 728 -9.35 -23.86 -20.75
C LEU A 728 -8.16 -23.84 -19.79
N ILE A 729 -6.97 -24.14 -20.28
CA ILE A 729 -5.71 -24.09 -19.54
C ILE A 729 -4.71 -23.23 -20.30
N THR A 730 -4.20 -22.18 -19.69
CA THR A 730 -3.15 -21.35 -20.31
C THR A 730 -1.77 -21.82 -19.89
N VAL A 731 -0.92 -22.08 -20.87
CA VAL A 731 0.47 -22.50 -20.70
C VAL A 731 1.35 -21.76 -21.72
N ARG A 732 2.68 -21.91 -21.62
CA ARG A 732 3.58 -21.44 -22.70
C ARG A 732 3.66 -22.47 -23.84
N LYS A 733 3.83 -21.97 -25.06
CA LYS A 733 3.94 -22.80 -26.27
C LYS A 733 5.08 -23.81 -26.20
N ASP A 734 6.22 -23.41 -25.64
CA ASP A 734 7.42 -24.25 -25.48
C ASP A 734 7.33 -25.23 -24.29
N ASP A 735 6.31 -25.12 -23.44
CA ASP A 735 6.10 -25.93 -22.23
C ASP A 735 4.79 -26.75 -22.23
N ARG A 736 4.06 -26.81 -23.35
CA ARG A 736 2.64 -27.27 -23.43
C ARG A 736 2.38 -28.76 -23.19
N ASN A 737 3.37 -29.63 -23.29
CA ASN A 737 3.17 -31.08 -23.32
C ASN A 737 3.72 -31.79 -22.07
N LYS A 738 3.72 -31.15 -20.93
CA LYS A 738 4.34 -31.67 -19.71
C LYS A 738 3.35 -31.88 -18.56
N VAL A 739 2.06 -31.81 -18.85
CA VAL A 739 1.03 -31.90 -17.80
C VAL A 739 -0.09 -32.84 -18.21
N ALA A 740 -0.43 -33.80 -17.34
CA ALA A 740 -1.67 -34.53 -17.39
C ALA A 740 -2.66 -33.93 -16.39
N ILE A 741 -3.92 -33.87 -16.80
CA ILE A 741 -5.02 -33.29 -16.03
C ILE A 741 -5.89 -34.43 -15.50
N LEU A 742 -6.22 -34.41 -14.20
CA LEU A 742 -7.18 -35.32 -13.59
C LEU A 742 -8.39 -34.51 -13.09
N LEU A 743 -9.58 -35.01 -13.34
CA LEU A 743 -10.83 -34.50 -12.77
C LEU A 743 -11.40 -35.57 -11.84
N ASN A 744 -11.55 -35.24 -10.56
CA ASN A 744 -11.97 -36.19 -9.49
C ASN A 744 -11.15 -37.51 -9.51
N ASN A 745 -9.82 -37.40 -9.75
CA ASN A 745 -8.84 -38.50 -9.86
C ASN A 745 -8.93 -39.34 -11.17
N GLU A 746 -9.78 -38.99 -12.11
CA GLU A 746 -9.80 -39.63 -13.43
C GLU A 746 -9.04 -38.80 -14.45
N LYS A 747 -8.14 -39.43 -15.21
CA LYS A 747 -7.33 -38.72 -16.23
C LYS A 747 -8.24 -38.25 -17.37
N LEU A 748 -8.15 -36.97 -17.70
CA LEU A 748 -8.85 -36.37 -18.84
C LEU A 748 -8.21 -36.88 -20.14
N ALA A 749 -8.84 -37.86 -20.77
CA ALA A 749 -8.35 -38.56 -21.99
C ALA A 749 -8.79 -37.87 -23.27
N VAL A 750 -8.80 -36.53 -23.31
CA VAL A 750 -9.22 -35.75 -24.50
C VAL A 750 -8.04 -34.89 -24.95
N HIS A 751 -7.84 -34.84 -26.27
CA HIS A 751 -6.84 -33.95 -26.87
C HIS A 751 -7.40 -32.52 -26.94
N PRO A 752 -6.62 -31.49 -26.44
CA PRO A 752 -7.07 -30.12 -26.54
C PRO A 752 -6.98 -29.56 -27.95
N THR A 753 -7.86 -28.64 -28.29
CA THR A 753 -7.59 -27.65 -29.33
C THR A 753 -6.60 -26.62 -28.77
N VAL A 754 -5.66 -26.18 -29.58
CA VAL A 754 -4.58 -25.22 -29.16
C VAL A 754 -4.82 -23.91 -29.86
N SER A 755 -4.85 -22.82 -29.14
CA SER A 755 -4.93 -21.46 -29.72
C SER A 755 -3.63 -21.07 -30.44
N GLU A 756 -3.68 -20.02 -31.23
CA GLU A 756 -2.48 -19.31 -31.63
C GLU A 756 -1.78 -18.73 -30.40
N ALA A 757 -0.46 -18.62 -30.48
CA ALA A 757 0.30 -17.99 -29.39
C ALA A 757 0.06 -16.46 -29.41
N ASP A 758 -0.12 -15.89 -28.23
CA ASP A 758 -0.12 -14.44 -28.09
C ASP A 758 1.29 -13.86 -28.29
N LYS A 759 1.41 -12.52 -28.26
CA LYS A 759 2.70 -11.81 -28.46
C LYS A 759 3.79 -12.21 -27.46
N ASP A 760 3.40 -12.74 -26.30
CA ASP A 760 4.29 -13.16 -25.21
C ASP A 760 4.55 -14.68 -25.21
N GLY A 761 4.00 -15.40 -26.17
CA GLY A 761 4.19 -16.84 -26.36
C GLY A 761 3.29 -17.73 -25.52
N PHE A 762 2.22 -17.20 -24.94
CA PHE A 762 1.21 -17.99 -24.24
C PHE A 762 0.19 -18.57 -25.22
N ILE A 763 -0.26 -19.79 -24.95
CA ILE A 763 -1.30 -20.50 -25.66
C ILE A 763 -2.37 -20.99 -24.70
N THR A 764 -3.59 -21.15 -25.20
CA THR A 764 -4.69 -21.77 -24.47
C THR A 764 -4.99 -23.15 -25.02
N LEU A 765 -4.95 -24.14 -24.13
CA LEU A 765 -5.37 -25.50 -24.38
C LEU A 765 -6.85 -25.60 -24.03
N SER A 766 -7.70 -25.91 -25.00
CA SER A 766 -9.16 -26.03 -24.81
C SER A 766 -9.59 -27.50 -24.90
N TYR A 767 -10.09 -28.00 -23.77
CA TYR A 767 -10.58 -29.37 -23.61
C TYR A 767 -12.12 -29.39 -23.61
N VAL A 768 -12.74 -30.11 -24.52
CA VAL A 768 -14.19 -30.41 -24.42
C VAL A 768 -14.38 -31.49 -23.36
N LEU A 769 -15.22 -31.25 -22.38
CA LEU A 769 -15.46 -32.19 -21.30
C LEU A 769 -16.28 -33.38 -21.81
N PRO A 770 -15.81 -34.65 -21.66
CA PRO A 770 -16.46 -35.81 -22.24
C PRO A 770 -17.75 -36.22 -21.52
N GLN A 771 -17.92 -35.76 -20.28
CA GLN A 771 -19.10 -36.03 -19.44
C GLN A 771 -19.51 -34.74 -18.70
N LYS A 772 -20.78 -34.59 -18.39
CA LYS A 772 -21.25 -33.54 -17.50
C LYS A 772 -20.61 -33.74 -16.12
N LEU A 773 -19.91 -32.72 -15.65
CA LEU A 773 -19.40 -32.69 -14.28
C LEU A 773 -20.59 -32.55 -13.31
N ASN A 774 -20.52 -33.19 -12.15
CA ASN A 774 -21.53 -33.01 -11.12
C ASN A 774 -21.55 -31.56 -10.64
N THR A 775 -22.74 -31.00 -10.51
CA THR A 775 -22.92 -29.64 -9.96
C THR A 775 -22.38 -29.57 -8.54
N GLY A 776 -21.75 -28.45 -8.19
CA GLY A 776 -21.12 -28.21 -6.90
C GLY A 776 -19.62 -28.00 -7.04
N SER A 777 -18.80 -29.01 -6.78
CA SER A 777 -17.35 -28.89 -6.90
C SER A 777 -16.71 -30.09 -7.62
N CYS A 778 -15.61 -29.84 -8.31
CA CYS A 778 -14.80 -30.87 -8.97
C CYS A 778 -13.31 -30.61 -8.64
N LEU A 779 -12.62 -31.63 -8.12
CA LEU A 779 -11.18 -31.55 -7.90
C LEU A 779 -10.44 -31.70 -9.23
N ILE A 780 -9.78 -30.61 -9.67
CA ILE A 780 -8.83 -30.66 -10.78
C ILE A 780 -7.41 -30.84 -10.22
N ARG A 781 -6.63 -31.78 -10.80
CA ARG A 781 -5.21 -31.99 -10.49
C ARG A 781 -4.36 -31.94 -11.72
N PHE A 782 -3.17 -31.38 -11.55
CA PHE A 782 -2.12 -31.31 -12.56
C PHE A 782 -0.94 -32.15 -12.08
N ILE A 783 -0.55 -33.13 -12.90
CA ILE A 783 0.57 -34.04 -12.61
C ILE A 783 1.55 -34.04 -13.77
N PRO A 784 2.87 -34.34 -13.57
CA PRO A 784 3.82 -34.49 -14.66
C PRO A 784 3.39 -35.61 -15.64
N ASP A 785 3.56 -35.39 -16.91
CA ASP A 785 3.27 -36.38 -17.97
C ASP A 785 4.58 -36.71 -18.74
N GLY A 786 5.28 -37.74 -18.27
CA GLY A 786 6.55 -38.19 -18.85
C GLY A 786 7.74 -37.25 -18.67
N THR A 787 7.63 -36.29 -17.77
CA THR A 787 8.65 -35.28 -17.46
C THR A 787 8.87 -35.13 -15.95
N GLU A 788 9.97 -34.49 -15.53
CA GLU A 788 10.24 -34.25 -14.11
C GLU A 788 9.30 -33.19 -13.52
N TRP A 789 8.88 -32.20 -14.33
CA TRP A 789 8.00 -31.12 -13.94
C TRP A 789 6.75 -31.08 -14.82
N THR A 790 5.62 -30.66 -14.24
CA THR A 790 4.45 -30.25 -15.03
C THR A 790 4.78 -29.03 -15.88
N SER A 791 3.97 -28.78 -16.91
CA SER A 791 3.92 -27.44 -17.52
C SER A 791 3.62 -26.39 -16.43
N ALA A 792 4.19 -25.20 -16.59
CA ALA A 792 3.78 -24.02 -15.83
C ALA A 792 2.37 -23.61 -16.27
N VAL A 793 1.40 -23.69 -15.37
CA VAL A 793 -0.02 -23.34 -15.62
C VAL A 793 -0.28 -21.92 -15.12
N TYR A 794 -0.81 -21.07 -16.01
CA TYR A 794 -1.02 -19.63 -15.76
C TYR A 794 -2.50 -19.26 -15.54
N GLU A 795 -3.41 -20.01 -16.12
CA GLU A 795 -4.86 -19.83 -15.97
C GLU A 795 -5.57 -21.16 -16.10
N VAL A 796 -6.60 -21.37 -15.28
CA VAL A 796 -7.54 -22.47 -15.34
C VAL A 796 -8.95 -21.89 -15.38
N ARG A 797 -9.67 -22.12 -16.47
CA ARG A 797 -11.00 -21.55 -16.68
C ARG A 797 -12.00 -22.61 -17.07
N LEU A 798 -13.13 -22.67 -16.36
CA LEU A 798 -14.25 -23.53 -16.70
C LEU A 798 -15.33 -22.73 -17.40
N LEU A 799 -15.77 -23.19 -18.57
CA LEU A 799 -16.79 -22.55 -19.39
C LEU A 799 -18.08 -23.37 -19.43
N LYS A 800 -19.17 -22.64 -19.74
CA LYS A 800 -20.48 -23.22 -20.09
C LYS A 800 -20.42 -24.13 -21.31
#